data_1fb3d0c26c0fca62e91b4e2efd8daf49
#
_entry.id   1fb3d0c26c0fca62e91b4e2efd8daf49
#
_cell.length_a   1.000
_cell.length_b   1.000
_cell.length_c   1.000
_cell.angle_alpha   90.00
_cell.angle_beta   90.00
_cell.angle_gamma   90.00
#
_symmetry.space_group_name_H-M   'P 1'
#
loop_
_entity.id
_entity.type
_entity.pdbx_description
1 polymer ?
#
loop_
_entity_poly.entity_id
_entity_poly.type
_entity_poly.pdbx_seq_one_letter_code
_entity_poly.pdbx_strand_id
1 'polypeptide(L)'
;MRRLFASTCLTPIALGLFVSPAFAATATIDTAVTTPQKTSTASSGTAADISITSAGSVKPASGTAVTIDSNNSVTNAGTIGITGSNGAIGILANAGTAGTITNSGTITIDESYTRTDTNGDGVLDGAWAQGSDRYAIRTAGAFTGNVVNSGTITVEGNNSAGISLDGPLTGSLTQSGTITVTGDNSVGVRAGAISGNAAIGGTISATGGNTSGVLLNGDIGGTLVVGASITSTGYSSTALPSDVTKLTDQNLLQGGPAMAITGSIAGGALFTTAGSTTDSSGNTTTTTAATLTSYGSAPALLIGATDHAITLGSVTSDANKNGLVINGSIAGNGVYDGKTASALVIGGQGGAVTITNGMTLTGSVSAAANDASATAIRIGSGASVPTITSSGTISASGASKAGDSSIALQIDAGGSVSSITNSGSISAGAAGTAANAYAILDKSGTVTSVTNTGAISANGSSATNVAIDLSAATAGTTVTQAAPASGSTTPSIAGDIRFGSGNDTLAVSAGSVTGNVGFGAGTNAMTLSGSATYSGTADFGSGAGTLSVGGTSSFSGSLANAGNVAVSVSGGTLGLTGTGTTAIGSLQVTGGGTLAVNVDGTTGAATLYQVAGNASFDSGSKLALHFSDLTHTAGTYTVIEAGSLTGASNILTTGADVPWLFKSSVSTNAAGNAIXXXXSPSRARPPQTSASTGPKPRPMTRSTLRFRPTSRSATASSTSPTDRTSSARTVRCCPIMPAARSTR
;
A
#
# COMPACT_ATOMS: atom_id res chain seq x y z
N MET A 1 -43.22 81.28 29.06
CA MET A 1 -44.01 80.36 29.86
C MET A 1 -43.86 78.93 29.38
N ARG A 2 -43.05 78.13 30.08
CA ARG A 2 -43.15 76.70 30.11
C ARG A 2 -42.22 76.19 31.19
N ARG A 3 -42.74 75.49 32.16
CA ARG A 3 -42.01 75.01 33.33
C ARG A 3 -41.31 73.69 33.00
N LEU A 4 -40.02 73.58 33.35
CA LEU A 4 -39.22 72.41 33.29
C LEU A 4 -39.43 71.61 34.59
N PHE A 5 -39.92 70.35 34.49
CA PHE A 5 -39.91 69.40 35.59
C PHE A 5 -38.68 68.57 35.54
N ALA A 6 -37.78 68.70 36.50
CA ALA A 6 -36.62 67.80 36.64
C ALA A 6 -37.06 66.57 37.46
N SER A 7 -37.07 65.43 36.84
CA SER A 7 -37.28 64.15 37.51
C SER A 7 -35.94 63.56 37.87
N THR A 8 -35.60 63.46 39.13
CA THR A 8 -34.39 62.73 39.62
C THR A 8 -34.73 61.28 39.76
N CYS A 9 -34.18 60.48 38.82
CA CYS A 9 -34.28 59.03 38.89
C CYS A 9 -33.09 58.51 39.70
N LEU A 10 -33.38 58.01 40.92
CA LEU A 10 -32.35 57.26 41.69
C LEU A 10 -32.24 55.86 41.14
N THR A 11 -31.16 55.57 40.45
CA THR A 11 -30.76 54.20 40.06
C THR A 11 -30.10 53.51 41.26
N PRO A 12 -30.59 52.31 41.66
CA PRO A 12 -29.91 51.58 42.72
C PRO A 12 -28.56 51.05 42.13
N ILE A 13 -27.48 51.42 42.79
CA ILE A 13 -26.14 50.85 42.47
C ILE A 13 -26.14 49.40 42.96
N ALA A 14 -26.33 48.47 42.05
CA ALA A 14 -26.08 47.04 42.34
C ALA A 14 -24.57 46.88 42.55
N LEU A 15 -24.16 46.68 43.77
CA LEU A 15 -22.81 46.34 44.12
C LEU A 15 -22.60 44.89 43.66
N GLY A 16 -22.16 44.71 42.40
CA GLY A 16 -21.79 43.42 41.91
C GLY A 16 -20.56 42.91 42.68
N LEU A 17 -20.74 41.88 43.46
CA LEU A 17 -19.60 41.15 43.99
C LEU A 17 -18.87 40.54 42.76
N PHE A 18 -17.75 41.13 42.39
CA PHE A 18 -16.80 40.48 41.49
C PHE A 18 -16.19 39.33 42.28
N VAL A 19 -16.77 38.15 42.16
CA VAL A 19 -16.10 36.94 42.63
C VAL A 19 -14.99 36.72 41.63
N SER A 20 -13.78 37.15 41.97
CA SER A 20 -12.59 36.72 41.22
C SER A 20 -12.59 35.21 41.23
N PRO A 21 -12.37 34.55 40.07
CA PRO A 21 -12.21 33.12 40.11
C PRO A 21 -11.04 32.80 41.07
N ALA A 22 -11.38 32.16 42.17
CA ALA A 22 -10.35 31.69 43.10
C ALA A 22 -9.51 30.68 42.35
N PHE A 23 -8.26 30.99 42.08
CA PHE A 23 -7.32 29.99 41.59
C PHE A 23 -7.26 28.89 42.65
N ALA A 24 -7.40 27.65 42.21
CA ALA A 24 -7.25 26.52 43.11
C ALA A 24 -5.87 26.62 43.77
N ALA A 25 -5.82 26.43 45.08
CA ALA A 25 -4.54 26.34 45.76
C ALA A 25 -3.72 25.24 45.14
N THR A 26 -2.40 25.39 45.06
CA THR A 26 -1.52 24.39 44.51
C THR A 26 -0.54 23.90 45.58
N ALA A 27 -0.55 22.61 45.84
CA ALA A 27 0.44 21.96 46.69
C ALA A 27 1.64 21.56 45.81
N THR A 28 2.78 22.16 46.07
CA THR A 28 4.00 21.92 45.33
C THR A 28 4.85 20.85 46.01
N ILE A 29 5.25 19.82 45.26
CA ILE A 29 6.15 18.76 45.70
C ILE A 29 7.49 18.96 44.98
N ASP A 30 8.48 19.51 45.66
CA ASP A 30 9.79 19.82 45.13
C ASP A 30 10.91 18.99 45.73
N THR A 31 10.56 18.02 46.56
CA THR A 31 11.49 17.07 47.20
C THR A 31 10.91 15.66 47.14
N ALA A 32 11.66 14.68 47.63
CA ALA A 32 11.21 13.30 47.63
C ALA A 32 10.17 13.03 48.70
N VAL A 33 9.05 12.45 48.32
CA VAL A 33 7.93 12.07 49.20
C VAL A 33 7.68 10.57 49.02
N THR A 34 7.59 9.85 50.17
CA THR A 34 7.34 8.40 50.16
C THR A 34 5.91 8.03 50.60
N THR A 35 5.05 9.00 50.79
CA THR A 35 3.65 8.75 51.19
C THR A 35 2.71 9.07 50.01
N PRO A 36 1.61 8.31 49.91
CA PRO A 36 0.59 8.66 48.92
C PRO A 36 0.05 10.07 49.08
N GLN A 37 -0.26 10.72 47.97
CA GLN A 37 -0.77 12.09 47.95
C GLN A 37 -2.23 12.12 47.43
N LYS A 38 -3.07 13.00 47.96
CA LYS A 38 -4.46 13.11 47.53
C LYS A 38 -4.85 14.58 47.31
N THR A 39 -5.56 14.86 46.22
CA THR A 39 -5.96 16.24 45.92
C THR A 39 -6.91 16.82 47.00
N SER A 40 -7.75 15.98 47.63
CA SER A 40 -8.70 16.46 48.66
C SER A 40 -8.01 16.99 49.91
N THR A 41 -6.76 16.64 50.16
CA THR A 41 -6.03 17.04 51.37
C THR A 41 -4.66 17.66 51.06
N ALA A 42 -4.40 18.05 49.81
CA ALA A 42 -3.05 18.38 49.33
C ALA A 42 -2.47 19.65 49.98
N SER A 43 -3.34 20.64 50.32
CA SER A 43 -2.84 21.89 50.90
C SER A 43 -3.26 21.98 52.39
N SER A 44 -2.37 21.45 53.26
CA SER A 44 -2.58 21.46 54.73
C SER A 44 -3.96 20.93 55.15
N GLY A 45 -4.37 19.81 54.49
CA GLY A 45 -5.64 19.16 54.80
C GLY A 45 -6.83 19.67 54.01
N THR A 46 -6.64 20.62 53.10
CA THR A 46 -7.70 21.13 52.22
C THR A 46 -7.43 20.76 50.75
N ALA A 47 -8.48 20.78 49.95
CA ALA A 47 -8.38 20.40 48.54
C ALA A 47 -7.52 21.39 47.74
N ALA A 48 -6.62 20.88 46.93
CA ALA A 48 -5.72 21.69 46.10
C ALA A 48 -5.20 20.89 44.90
N ASP A 49 -4.76 21.60 43.89
CA ASP A 49 -4.01 21.00 42.79
C ASP A 49 -2.69 20.45 43.34
N ILE A 50 -2.17 19.38 42.70
CA ILE A 50 -0.86 18.84 43.03
C ILE A 50 0.08 19.09 41.87
N SER A 51 1.22 19.73 42.19
CA SER A 51 2.29 19.98 41.22
C SER A 51 3.60 19.35 41.72
N ILE A 52 4.03 18.31 41.01
CA ILE A 52 5.34 17.67 41.30
C ILE A 52 6.35 18.32 40.35
N THR A 53 7.29 19.07 40.89
CA THR A 53 8.28 19.79 40.09
C THR A 53 9.33 18.83 39.56
N SER A 54 10.21 19.29 38.68
CA SER A 54 11.28 18.44 38.13
C SER A 54 12.26 17.94 39.20
N ALA A 55 12.35 18.58 40.38
CA ALA A 55 13.15 18.12 41.52
C ALA A 55 12.36 17.21 42.46
N GLY A 56 11.02 17.18 42.33
CA GLY A 56 10.17 16.43 43.25
C GLY A 56 9.97 14.97 42.86
N SER A 57 9.57 14.16 43.83
CA SER A 57 9.14 12.80 43.49
C SER A 57 8.12 12.29 44.51
N VAL A 58 7.26 11.35 44.06
CA VAL A 58 6.31 10.63 44.92
C VAL A 58 6.53 9.13 44.71
N LYS A 59 7.08 8.45 45.72
CA LYS A 59 7.49 7.04 45.61
C LYS A 59 7.04 6.23 46.81
N PRO A 60 5.72 5.98 46.95
CA PRO A 60 5.28 5.09 48.06
C PRO A 60 5.67 3.65 47.77
N ALA A 61 5.74 2.81 48.80
CA ALA A 61 6.12 1.42 48.68
C ALA A 61 5.07 0.57 47.96
N SER A 62 3.79 0.99 47.94
CA SER A 62 2.71 0.23 47.33
C SER A 62 1.46 1.11 47.13
N GLY A 63 0.46 0.60 46.46
CA GLY A 63 -0.85 1.23 46.30
C GLY A 63 -0.88 2.31 45.23
N THR A 64 -1.44 3.48 45.53
CA THR A 64 -1.56 4.59 44.58
C THR A 64 -0.66 5.75 45.03
N ALA A 65 0.16 6.26 44.12
CA ALA A 65 1.05 7.37 44.46
C ALA A 65 0.30 8.70 44.57
N VAL A 66 -0.55 9.02 43.57
CA VAL A 66 -1.31 10.27 43.57
C VAL A 66 -2.77 9.98 43.24
N THR A 67 -3.71 10.43 44.07
CA THR A 67 -5.14 10.23 43.84
C THR A 67 -5.83 11.56 43.62
N ILE A 68 -6.58 11.70 42.55
CA ILE A 68 -7.50 12.79 42.28
C ILE A 68 -8.86 12.35 42.87
N ASP A 69 -9.18 12.84 44.08
CA ASP A 69 -10.43 12.55 44.79
C ASP A 69 -11.20 13.82 45.12
N SER A 70 -10.88 14.92 44.42
CA SER A 70 -11.59 16.20 44.41
C SER A 70 -11.44 16.82 43.02
N ASN A 71 -12.13 17.92 42.75
CA ASN A 71 -12.10 18.54 41.41
C ASN A 71 -10.88 19.44 41.28
N ASN A 72 -9.71 18.79 41.29
CA ASN A 72 -8.41 19.44 41.23
C ASN A 72 -7.49 18.70 40.22
N SER A 73 -6.50 19.42 39.75
CA SER A 73 -5.57 18.93 38.73
C SER A 73 -4.30 18.31 39.32
N VAL A 74 -3.67 17.44 38.55
CA VAL A 74 -2.35 16.89 38.87
C VAL A 74 -1.40 17.16 37.71
N THR A 75 -0.28 17.81 38.02
CA THR A 75 0.84 18.03 37.08
C THR A 75 2.07 17.35 37.61
N ASN A 76 2.64 16.43 36.85
CA ASN A 76 3.90 15.79 37.15
C ASN A 76 4.97 16.23 36.15
N ALA A 77 5.96 16.99 36.61
CA ALA A 77 7.18 17.29 35.86
C ALA A 77 8.39 16.55 36.47
N GLY A 78 8.19 15.85 37.61
CA GLY A 78 9.21 15.11 38.33
C GLY A 78 9.10 13.60 38.13
N THR A 79 9.15 12.85 39.24
CA THR A 79 9.12 11.39 39.18
C THR A 79 8.01 10.82 40.07
N ILE A 80 7.21 9.92 39.50
CA ILE A 80 6.30 9.05 40.25
C ILE A 80 6.81 7.62 40.07
N GLY A 81 6.93 6.85 41.16
CA GLY A 81 7.46 5.47 41.04
C GLY A 81 6.94 4.53 42.12
N ILE A 82 6.63 3.29 41.71
CA ILE A 82 6.30 2.18 42.62
C ILE A 82 6.90 0.93 42.03
N THR A 83 7.71 0.20 42.80
CA THR A 83 8.39 -1.01 42.36
C THR A 83 7.92 -2.23 43.15
N GLY A 84 7.64 -3.35 42.48
CA GLY A 84 7.37 -4.65 43.07
C GLY A 84 5.97 -4.85 43.63
N SER A 85 5.08 -3.90 43.48
CA SER A 85 3.71 -3.97 44.04
C SER A 85 2.68 -4.29 42.96
N ASN A 86 1.87 -5.32 43.17
CA ASN A 86 0.70 -5.59 42.32
C ASN A 86 -0.41 -4.57 42.62
N GLY A 87 -1.21 -4.24 41.62
CA GLY A 87 -2.27 -3.26 41.72
C GLY A 87 -1.78 -1.82 41.90
N ALA A 88 -0.50 -1.55 41.64
CA ALA A 88 0.09 -0.22 41.84
C ALA A 88 -0.38 0.77 40.78
N ILE A 89 -0.67 2.02 41.21
CA ILE A 89 -1.14 3.08 40.30
C ILE A 89 -0.32 4.36 40.54
N GLY A 90 0.20 4.94 39.46
CA GLY A 90 0.92 6.21 39.55
C GLY A 90 -0.03 7.37 39.82
N ILE A 91 -0.95 7.66 38.91
CA ILE A 91 -1.99 8.70 39.08
C ILE A 91 -3.35 8.05 38.86
N LEU A 92 -4.20 8.11 39.89
CA LEU A 92 -5.57 7.60 39.85
C LEU A 92 -6.56 8.76 39.94
N ALA A 93 -7.45 8.90 38.97
CA ALA A 93 -8.60 9.79 39.11
C ALA A 93 -9.83 8.96 39.45
N ASN A 94 -10.46 9.27 40.58
CA ASN A 94 -11.71 8.63 41.00
C ASN A 94 -12.84 8.99 40.06
N ALA A 95 -13.80 8.08 39.93
CA ALA A 95 -14.99 8.32 39.09
C ALA A 95 -15.75 9.58 39.53
N GLY A 96 -16.14 10.39 38.55
CA GLY A 96 -16.94 11.60 38.79
C GLY A 96 -16.12 12.83 39.12
N THR A 97 -14.79 12.74 39.19
CA THR A 97 -13.95 13.91 39.48
C THR A 97 -13.65 14.69 38.18
N ALA A 98 -13.19 15.94 38.38
CA ALA A 98 -12.82 16.85 37.32
C ALA A 98 -11.45 17.47 37.58
N GLY A 99 -10.73 17.85 36.49
CA GLY A 99 -9.41 18.44 36.56
C GLY A 99 -8.62 18.07 35.33
N THR A 100 -7.34 18.43 35.31
CA THR A 100 -6.43 18.02 34.23
C THR A 100 -5.33 17.10 34.79
N ILE A 101 -5.04 16.03 34.06
CA ILE A 101 -3.88 15.19 34.34
C ILE A 101 -2.82 15.53 33.31
N THR A 102 -1.67 16.06 33.79
CA THR A 102 -0.53 16.38 32.92
C THR A 102 0.71 15.65 33.41
N ASN A 103 1.30 14.83 32.56
CA ASN A 103 2.59 14.24 32.82
C ASN A 103 3.61 14.73 31.79
N SER A 104 4.60 15.48 32.24
CA SER A 104 5.77 15.86 31.44
C SER A 104 7.06 15.28 32.03
N GLY A 105 6.97 14.61 33.18
CA GLY A 105 8.07 13.95 33.86
C GLY A 105 8.08 12.43 33.60
N THR A 106 8.43 11.67 34.63
CA THR A 106 8.55 10.21 34.52
C THR A 106 7.56 9.53 35.48
N ILE A 107 6.88 8.50 34.97
CA ILE A 107 6.08 7.59 35.79
C ILE A 107 6.60 6.16 35.53
N THR A 108 7.08 5.49 36.60
CA THR A 108 7.61 4.13 36.53
C THR A 108 6.90 3.22 37.52
N ILE A 109 6.17 2.24 37.01
CA ILE A 109 5.45 1.26 37.83
C ILE A 109 5.96 -0.10 37.38
N ASP A 110 6.96 -0.61 38.08
CA ASP A 110 7.77 -1.73 37.59
C ASP A 110 7.96 -2.84 38.65
N GLU A 111 8.85 -3.74 38.34
CA GLU A 111 9.26 -4.80 39.24
C GLU A 111 10.77 -5.03 39.12
N SER A 112 11.33 -5.81 40.06
CA SER A 112 12.76 -6.10 40.07
C SER A 112 13.11 -7.36 39.28
N TYR A 113 12.11 -8.07 38.73
CA TYR A 113 12.35 -9.26 37.92
C TYR A 113 13.02 -8.87 36.59
N THR A 114 13.97 -9.70 36.17
CA THR A 114 14.67 -9.47 34.90
C THR A 114 14.81 -10.81 34.18
N ARG A 115 14.39 -10.84 32.91
CA ARG A 115 14.54 -12.01 32.04
C ARG A 115 16.03 -12.27 31.77
N THR A 116 16.39 -13.55 31.60
CA THR A 116 17.77 -13.95 31.31
C THR A 116 17.77 -14.98 30.19
N ASP A 117 18.86 -15.01 29.42
CA ASP A 117 19.06 -16.04 28.39
C ASP A 117 19.56 -17.31 29.14
N THR A 118 18.69 -18.31 29.29
CA THR A 118 18.97 -19.51 30.08
C THR A 118 19.51 -20.65 29.23
N ASN A 119 19.40 -20.58 27.89
CA ASN A 119 19.82 -21.66 27.00
C ASN A 119 20.97 -21.25 26.06
N GLY A 120 21.44 -20.02 26.13
CA GLY A 120 22.59 -19.53 25.38
C GLY A 120 22.32 -19.31 23.90
N ASP A 121 21.08 -18.97 23.53
CA ASP A 121 20.74 -18.73 22.11
C ASP A 121 20.75 -17.24 21.74
N GLY A 122 21.01 -16.36 22.70
CA GLY A 122 21.02 -14.92 22.49
C GLY A 122 19.65 -14.27 22.62
N VAL A 123 18.62 -15.04 23.00
CA VAL A 123 17.24 -14.53 23.19
C VAL A 123 16.89 -14.68 24.67
N LEU A 124 16.25 -13.67 25.25
CA LEU A 124 15.88 -13.72 26.67
C LEU A 124 14.71 -14.65 26.89
N ASP A 125 14.82 -15.52 27.92
CA ASP A 125 13.81 -16.50 28.30
C ASP A 125 13.00 -16.05 29.51
N GLY A 126 11.88 -16.75 29.74
CA GLY A 126 11.03 -16.55 30.90
C GLY A 126 9.85 -15.62 30.61
N ALA A 127 8.98 -15.49 31.62
CA ALA A 127 7.77 -14.64 31.49
C ALA A 127 8.13 -13.18 31.23
N TRP A 128 7.24 -12.45 30.55
CA TRP A 128 7.46 -11.03 30.30
C TRP A 128 7.43 -10.21 31.58
N ALA A 129 6.55 -10.57 32.53
CA ALA A 129 6.47 -9.96 33.85
C ALA A 129 5.92 -11.00 34.82
N GLN A 130 6.23 -10.82 36.13
CA GLN A 130 5.71 -11.68 37.19
C GLN A 130 4.53 -11.04 37.92
N GLY A 131 4.55 -9.71 38.09
CA GLY A 131 3.48 -8.99 38.75
C GLY A 131 2.35 -8.58 37.79
N SER A 132 1.32 -7.95 38.36
CA SER A 132 0.12 -7.64 37.56
C SER A 132 -0.62 -6.39 38.01
N ASP A 133 -1.55 -5.92 37.15
CA ASP A 133 -2.56 -4.91 37.45
C ASP A 133 -1.95 -3.55 37.79
N ARG A 134 -0.93 -3.16 37.05
CA ARG A 134 -0.17 -1.92 37.25
C ARG A 134 -0.59 -0.86 36.23
N TYR A 135 -0.75 0.39 36.68
CA TYR A 135 -1.21 1.48 35.84
C TYR A 135 -0.39 2.73 36.12
N ALA A 136 0.12 3.38 35.07
CA ALA A 136 0.80 4.66 35.30
C ALA A 136 -0.21 5.78 35.46
N ILE A 137 -1.21 5.89 34.56
CA ILE A 137 -2.32 6.85 34.68
C ILE A 137 -3.62 6.07 34.50
N ARG A 138 -4.57 6.22 35.46
CA ARG A 138 -5.85 5.53 35.41
C ARG A 138 -6.99 6.44 35.81
N THR A 139 -8.06 6.47 35.01
CA THR A 139 -9.35 7.05 35.46
C THR A 139 -10.28 5.87 35.77
N ALA A 140 -10.75 5.78 37.03
CA ALA A 140 -11.55 4.62 37.47
C ALA A 140 -13.00 4.67 36.99
N GLY A 141 -13.38 5.69 36.21
CA GLY A 141 -14.73 5.88 35.67
C GLY A 141 -14.79 7.22 34.95
N ALA A 142 -15.97 7.82 34.88
CA ALA A 142 -16.15 9.12 34.22
C ALA A 142 -15.19 10.17 34.78
N PHE A 143 -14.51 10.89 33.91
CA PHE A 143 -13.60 11.98 34.30
C PHE A 143 -13.83 13.18 33.37
N THR A 144 -13.84 14.39 33.96
CA THR A 144 -14.06 15.64 33.20
C THR A 144 -12.77 16.45 33.17
N GLY A 145 -12.22 16.67 31.97
CA GLY A 145 -10.98 17.41 31.78
C GLY A 145 -10.08 16.71 30.78
N ASN A 146 -8.85 17.15 30.65
CA ASN A 146 -7.94 16.60 29.68
C ASN A 146 -6.91 15.66 30.33
N VAL A 147 -6.49 14.67 29.56
CA VAL A 147 -5.37 13.78 29.95
C VAL A 147 -4.26 14.01 28.94
N VAL A 148 -3.10 14.46 29.46
CA VAL A 148 -1.96 14.84 28.63
C VAL A 148 -0.71 14.11 29.12
N ASN A 149 -0.06 13.35 28.24
CA ASN A 149 1.25 12.79 28.53
C ASN A 149 2.25 13.23 27.45
N SER A 150 3.23 14.01 27.87
CA SER A 150 4.39 14.36 27.05
C SER A 150 5.69 13.81 27.62
N GLY A 151 5.63 13.17 28.80
CA GLY A 151 6.76 12.61 29.49
C GLY A 151 6.98 11.12 29.17
N THR A 152 7.64 10.44 30.11
CA THR A 152 7.96 9.01 29.95
C THR A 152 7.13 8.17 30.92
N ILE A 153 6.54 7.11 30.41
CA ILE A 153 5.80 6.13 31.19
C ILE A 153 6.45 4.76 30.95
N THR A 154 6.78 4.07 32.03
CA THR A 154 7.24 2.67 32.01
C THR A 154 6.35 1.86 32.93
N VAL A 155 5.74 0.80 32.41
CA VAL A 155 4.93 -0.13 33.20
C VAL A 155 5.40 -1.55 32.90
N GLU A 156 5.67 -2.31 33.96
CA GLU A 156 6.04 -3.71 33.84
C GLU A 156 5.08 -4.52 34.71
N GLY A 157 4.26 -5.37 34.07
CA GLY A 157 3.25 -6.17 34.77
C GLY A 157 2.23 -6.73 33.78
N ASN A 158 1.68 -7.89 34.11
CA ASN A 158 0.61 -8.51 33.32
C ASN A 158 -0.72 -7.78 33.59
N ASN A 159 -1.64 -7.79 32.63
CA ASN A 159 -2.96 -7.14 32.73
C ASN A 159 -2.83 -5.64 33.10
N SER A 160 -1.83 -4.98 32.57
CA SER A 160 -1.40 -3.64 33.03
C SER A 160 -1.60 -2.61 31.89
N ALA A 161 -1.46 -1.31 32.24
CA ALA A 161 -1.56 -0.29 31.19
C ALA A 161 -0.72 0.95 31.50
N GLY A 162 -0.19 1.57 30.44
CA GLY A 162 0.43 2.88 30.56
C GLY A 162 -0.62 3.94 30.91
N ILE A 163 -1.62 4.10 30.05
CA ILE A 163 -2.78 4.98 30.28
C ILE A 163 -4.06 4.14 30.16
N SER A 164 -4.92 4.16 31.19
CA SER A 164 -6.20 3.45 31.17
C SER A 164 -7.33 4.39 31.53
N LEU A 165 -8.19 4.72 30.55
CA LEU A 165 -9.40 5.49 30.78
C LEU A 165 -10.56 4.50 30.85
N ASP A 166 -10.90 4.06 32.07
CA ASP A 166 -11.87 2.98 32.27
C ASP A 166 -13.33 3.44 32.11
N GLY A 167 -13.59 4.75 32.02
CA GLY A 167 -14.89 5.33 31.76
C GLY A 167 -14.80 6.49 30.78
N PRO A 168 -15.93 7.17 30.51
CA PRO A 168 -15.91 8.27 29.54
C PRO A 168 -15.06 9.44 30.02
N LEU A 169 -14.30 9.99 29.08
CA LEU A 169 -13.53 11.22 29.26
C LEU A 169 -14.29 12.39 28.63
N THR A 170 -14.80 13.32 29.46
CA THR A 170 -15.37 14.57 28.96
C THR A 170 -14.21 15.56 28.78
N GLY A 171 -13.56 15.52 27.62
CA GLY A 171 -12.36 16.27 27.33
C GLY A 171 -11.58 15.60 26.21
N SER A 172 -10.29 15.84 26.16
CA SER A 172 -9.40 15.31 25.11
C SER A 172 -8.26 14.49 25.70
N LEU A 173 -7.80 13.53 24.92
CA LEU A 173 -6.60 12.73 25.25
C LEU A 173 -5.45 13.17 24.33
N THR A 174 -4.32 13.54 24.93
CA THR A 174 -3.09 13.83 24.18
C THR A 174 -1.94 12.98 24.71
N GLN A 175 -1.44 12.09 23.91
CA GLN A 175 -0.25 11.31 24.15
C GLN A 175 0.81 11.77 23.15
N SER A 176 1.95 12.29 23.63
CA SER A 176 3.04 12.73 22.76
C SER A 176 4.42 12.30 23.26
N GLY A 177 4.50 11.73 24.46
CA GLY A 177 5.75 11.25 25.06
C GLY A 177 6.07 9.80 24.68
N THR A 178 6.73 9.11 25.64
CA THR A 178 7.09 7.69 25.46
C THR A 178 6.30 6.83 26.45
N ILE A 179 5.74 5.73 25.95
CA ILE A 179 5.11 4.70 26.78
C ILE A 179 5.75 3.36 26.45
N THR A 180 6.29 2.68 27.47
CA THR A 180 6.78 1.31 27.37
C THR A 180 5.98 0.44 28.33
N VAL A 181 5.34 -0.60 27.80
CA VAL A 181 4.59 -1.56 28.62
C VAL A 181 5.11 -2.95 28.34
N THR A 182 5.46 -3.69 29.41
CA THR A 182 5.96 -5.07 29.32
C THR A 182 5.10 -5.97 30.20
N GLY A 183 4.54 -7.04 29.63
CA GLY A 183 3.72 -8.01 30.35
C GLY A 183 2.52 -8.45 29.55
N ASP A 184 2.10 -9.69 29.80
CA ASP A 184 1.02 -10.31 29.01
C ASP A 184 -0.33 -9.60 29.25
N ASN A 185 -1.17 -9.53 28.20
CA ASN A 185 -2.51 -8.89 28.22
C ASN A 185 -2.46 -7.41 28.60
N SER A 186 -1.35 -6.72 28.34
CA SER A 186 -1.13 -5.35 28.75
C SER A 186 -1.29 -4.39 27.59
N VAL A 187 -1.46 -3.07 27.87
CA VAL A 187 -1.81 -2.12 26.84
C VAL A 187 -1.06 -0.80 27.06
N GLY A 188 -0.49 -0.24 26.02
CA GLY A 188 0.13 1.08 26.12
C GLY A 188 -0.88 2.16 26.50
N VAL A 189 -1.94 2.32 25.66
CA VAL A 189 -3.05 3.26 25.92
C VAL A 189 -4.37 2.54 25.70
N ARG A 190 -5.21 2.50 26.72
CA ARG A 190 -6.57 1.99 26.61
C ARG A 190 -7.53 3.12 26.92
N ALA A 191 -8.50 3.37 26.05
CA ALA A 191 -9.46 4.47 26.27
C ALA A 191 -10.88 4.05 25.93
N GLY A 192 -11.79 4.35 26.86
CA GLY A 192 -13.22 4.35 26.62
C GLY A 192 -13.64 5.56 25.78
N ALA A 193 -14.89 6.01 25.94
CA ALA A 193 -15.38 7.13 25.13
C ALA A 193 -14.65 8.44 25.47
N ILE A 194 -14.36 9.24 24.44
CA ILE A 194 -13.70 10.55 24.56
C ILE A 194 -14.60 11.58 23.86
N SER A 195 -15.07 12.60 24.59
CA SER A 195 -15.96 13.59 23.96
C SER A 195 -15.25 14.55 23.02
N GLY A 196 -13.97 14.80 23.24
CA GLY A 196 -13.14 15.68 22.40
C GLY A 196 -12.30 14.91 21.40
N ASN A 197 -11.10 15.41 21.16
CA ASN A 197 -10.16 14.78 20.23
C ASN A 197 -9.26 13.76 20.92
N ALA A 198 -8.75 12.80 20.15
CA ALA A 198 -7.66 11.92 20.57
C ALA A 198 -6.44 12.17 19.69
N ALA A 199 -5.34 12.59 20.29
CA ALA A 199 -4.07 12.78 19.60
C ALA A 199 -3.06 11.77 20.16
N ILE A 200 -2.59 10.85 19.33
CA ILE A 200 -1.65 9.78 19.70
C ILE A 200 -0.34 10.04 18.97
N GLY A 201 0.64 10.56 19.67
CA GLY A 201 1.98 10.87 19.17
C GLY A 201 3.06 10.18 19.97
N GLY A 202 4.32 10.50 19.68
CA GLY A 202 5.48 9.97 20.39
C GLY A 202 5.75 8.50 20.09
N THR A 203 6.17 7.75 21.12
CA THR A 203 6.52 6.33 20.94
C THR A 203 5.72 5.47 21.94
N ILE A 204 5.11 4.40 21.43
CA ILE A 204 4.40 3.43 22.28
C ILE A 204 4.94 2.04 21.94
N SER A 205 5.56 1.38 22.92
CA SER A 205 6.09 0.03 22.77
C SER A 205 5.37 -0.90 23.74
N ALA A 206 4.74 -1.93 23.21
CA ALA A 206 3.97 -2.90 24.00
C ALA A 206 4.52 -4.31 23.73
N THR A 207 4.98 -4.99 24.78
CA THR A 207 5.67 -6.27 24.64
C THR A 207 5.08 -7.30 25.60
N GLY A 208 4.68 -8.46 25.05
CA GLY A 208 4.08 -9.54 25.82
C GLY A 208 3.02 -10.29 25.03
N GLY A 209 2.59 -11.44 25.53
CA GLY A 209 1.52 -12.19 24.90
C GLY A 209 0.21 -11.40 24.93
N ASN A 210 -0.49 -11.32 23.79
CA ASN A 210 -1.78 -10.60 23.63
C ASN A 210 -1.70 -9.11 24.06
N THR A 211 -0.53 -8.49 23.94
CA THR A 211 -0.28 -7.09 24.35
C THR A 211 -0.49 -6.17 23.18
N SER A 212 -1.12 -5.01 23.41
CA SER A 212 -1.44 -4.05 22.35
C SER A 212 -0.89 -2.67 22.65
N GLY A 213 -0.52 -1.95 21.59
CA GLY A 213 -0.04 -0.57 21.74
C GLY A 213 -1.16 0.38 22.16
N VAL A 214 -2.24 0.43 21.37
CA VAL A 214 -3.36 1.35 21.62
C VAL A 214 -4.70 0.63 21.39
N LEU A 215 -5.60 0.70 22.36
CA LEU A 215 -6.98 0.18 22.24
C LEU A 215 -7.94 1.33 22.49
N LEU A 216 -8.67 1.77 21.44
CA LEU A 216 -9.72 2.79 21.54
C LEU A 216 -11.07 2.06 21.51
N ASN A 217 -11.60 1.80 22.72
CA ASN A 217 -12.76 0.93 22.89
C ASN A 217 -14.09 1.69 22.91
N GLY A 218 -14.06 3.02 22.94
CA GLY A 218 -15.27 3.83 22.94
C GLY A 218 -15.23 4.90 21.86
N ASP A 219 -16.35 5.58 21.70
CA ASP A 219 -16.53 6.59 20.66
C ASP A 219 -15.65 7.82 20.93
N ILE A 220 -15.12 8.41 19.87
CA ILE A 220 -14.41 9.68 19.90
C ILE A 220 -15.28 10.74 19.23
N GLY A 221 -15.71 11.75 20.02
CA GLY A 221 -16.58 12.82 19.52
C GLY A 221 -15.89 13.79 18.57
N GLY A 222 -14.56 13.85 18.61
CA GLY A 222 -13.77 14.67 17.70
C GLY A 222 -13.03 13.84 16.66
N THR A 223 -11.81 14.24 16.37
CA THR A 223 -10.94 13.59 15.39
C THR A 223 -9.89 12.73 16.10
N LEU A 224 -9.54 11.59 15.49
CA LEU A 224 -8.37 10.83 15.88
C LEU A 224 -7.20 11.22 14.98
N VAL A 225 -6.11 11.70 15.59
CA VAL A 225 -4.87 11.99 14.87
C VAL A 225 -3.76 11.12 15.42
N VAL A 226 -3.13 10.32 14.57
CA VAL A 226 -2.03 9.43 14.95
C VAL A 226 -0.74 9.88 14.25
N GLY A 227 0.25 10.27 15.06
CA GLY A 227 1.61 10.62 14.60
C GLY A 227 2.63 9.94 15.49
N ALA A 228 2.39 8.69 15.83
CA ALA A 228 3.18 7.92 16.79
C ALA A 228 3.91 6.77 16.12
N SER A 229 5.04 6.37 16.72
CA SER A 229 5.61 5.05 16.47
C SER A 229 5.00 4.07 17.47
N ILE A 230 4.17 3.14 16.99
CA ILE A 230 3.45 2.17 17.83
C ILE A 230 3.88 0.77 17.43
N THR A 231 4.46 0.04 18.40
CA THR A 231 4.94 -1.32 18.17
C THR A 231 4.27 -2.28 19.14
N SER A 232 3.84 -3.44 18.63
CA SER A 232 3.33 -4.53 19.45
C SER A 232 4.01 -5.83 19.07
N THR A 233 4.45 -6.60 20.06
CA THR A 233 5.05 -7.92 19.87
C THR A 233 4.86 -8.80 21.10
N GLY A 234 4.66 -10.10 20.84
CA GLY A 234 4.81 -11.10 21.90
C GLY A 234 6.13 -11.87 21.78
N TYR A 235 6.85 -11.65 20.67
CA TYR A 235 8.11 -12.35 20.43
C TYR A 235 9.24 -11.80 21.28
N SER A 236 10.09 -12.69 21.82
CA SER A 236 11.32 -12.28 22.49
C SER A 236 12.36 -11.69 21.53
N SER A 237 12.29 -12.07 20.26
CA SER A 237 13.11 -11.46 19.20
C SER A 237 12.24 -11.16 17.98
N THR A 238 12.32 -9.95 17.48
CA THR A 238 11.60 -9.54 16.25
C THR A 238 12.44 -9.75 14.98
N ALA A 239 13.61 -10.38 15.14
CA ALA A 239 14.44 -10.84 14.03
C ALA A 239 14.73 -12.33 14.23
N LEU A 240 14.87 -13.08 13.15
CA LEU A 240 15.18 -14.51 13.25
C LEU A 240 16.56 -14.69 13.91
N PRO A 241 16.64 -15.40 15.04
CA PRO A 241 17.96 -15.74 15.61
C PRO A 241 18.66 -16.77 14.73
N SER A 242 19.96 -16.96 15.00
CA SER A 242 20.77 -17.88 14.20
C SER A 242 20.36 -19.34 14.35
N ASP A 243 19.74 -19.69 15.47
CA ASP A 243 19.28 -21.05 15.77
C ASP A 243 17.85 -21.01 16.33
N VAL A 244 16.87 -21.14 15.43
CA VAL A 244 15.46 -21.11 15.83
C VAL A 244 15.03 -22.37 16.59
N THR A 245 15.82 -23.44 16.56
CA THR A 245 15.43 -24.69 17.26
C THR A 245 15.55 -24.60 18.77
N LYS A 246 16.22 -23.60 19.30
CA LYS A 246 16.33 -23.37 20.74
C LYS A 246 15.20 -22.48 21.30
N LEU A 247 14.40 -21.85 20.42
CA LEU A 247 13.31 -20.99 20.86
C LEU A 247 12.23 -21.80 21.58
N THR A 248 11.76 -21.29 22.70
CA THR A 248 10.68 -21.88 23.47
C THR A 248 9.33 -21.30 23.08
N ASP A 249 8.23 -21.92 23.50
CA ASP A 249 6.89 -21.36 23.28
C ASP A 249 6.77 -19.96 23.88
N GLN A 250 7.47 -19.69 24.98
CA GLN A 250 7.47 -18.37 25.61
C GLN A 250 8.14 -17.30 24.71
N ASN A 251 9.17 -17.70 23.96
CA ASN A 251 9.83 -16.78 23.02
C ASN A 251 8.95 -16.43 21.82
N LEU A 252 7.94 -17.28 21.52
CA LEU A 252 7.11 -17.20 20.33
C LEU A 252 5.65 -16.77 20.65
N LEU A 253 5.42 -16.16 21.81
CA LEU A 253 4.10 -15.63 22.15
C LEU A 253 3.65 -14.60 21.09
N GLN A 254 2.34 -14.55 20.86
CA GLN A 254 1.80 -13.62 19.88
C GLN A 254 1.32 -12.33 20.56
N GLY A 255 1.77 -11.19 20.06
CA GLY A 255 1.24 -9.90 20.48
C GLY A 255 -0.17 -9.67 19.95
N GLY A 256 -0.87 -8.66 20.45
CA GLY A 256 -2.12 -8.16 19.92
C GLY A 256 -1.87 -7.09 18.83
N PRO A 257 -2.90 -6.39 18.39
CA PRO A 257 -2.74 -5.33 17.40
C PRO A 257 -1.84 -4.20 17.92
N ALA A 258 -1.06 -3.57 17.02
CA ALA A 258 -0.37 -2.35 17.43
C ALA A 258 -1.42 -1.28 17.80
N MET A 259 -2.51 -1.21 17.03
CA MET A 259 -3.62 -0.32 17.36
C MET A 259 -4.96 -0.97 16.97
N ALA A 260 -5.97 -0.85 17.86
CA ALA A 260 -7.33 -1.25 17.54
C ALA A 260 -8.30 -0.11 17.80
N ILE A 261 -9.25 0.08 16.89
CA ILE A 261 -10.33 1.07 16.96
C ILE A 261 -11.62 0.27 16.94
N THR A 262 -12.31 0.22 18.08
CA THR A 262 -13.59 -0.50 18.19
C THR A 262 -14.76 0.43 18.53
N GLY A 263 -14.53 1.77 18.58
CA GLY A 263 -15.58 2.77 18.71
C GLY A 263 -15.65 3.68 17.48
N SER A 264 -16.72 4.42 17.34
CA SER A 264 -16.91 5.38 16.25
C SER A 264 -16.02 6.61 16.47
N ILE A 265 -15.62 7.26 15.36
CA ILE A 265 -14.81 8.49 15.41
C ILE A 265 -15.52 9.55 14.55
N ALA A 266 -16.13 10.53 15.20
CA ALA A 266 -16.99 11.49 14.49
C ALA A 266 -16.24 12.32 13.45
N GLY A 267 -15.00 12.70 13.74
CA GLY A 267 -14.15 13.47 12.81
C GLY A 267 -13.20 12.66 11.96
N GLY A 268 -13.37 11.32 11.93
CA GLY A 268 -12.52 10.43 11.14
C GLY A 268 -11.14 10.21 11.75
N ALA A 269 -10.33 9.39 11.08
CA ALA A 269 -9.01 8.98 11.56
C ALA A 269 -7.92 9.38 10.56
N LEU A 270 -6.93 10.12 11.05
CA LEU A 270 -5.79 10.61 10.25
C LEU A 270 -4.49 10.05 10.81
N PHE A 271 -3.79 9.25 10.01
CA PHE A 271 -2.43 8.76 10.31
C PHE A 271 -1.46 9.67 9.54
N THR A 272 -0.68 10.47 10.26
CA THR A 272 0.09 11.55 9.66
C THR A 272 1.37 11.09 8.99
N THR A 273 1.90 11.92 8.11
CA THR A 273 3.28 11.83 7.62
C THR A 273 4.16 12.83 8.37
N ALA A 274 5.46 12.63 8.33
CA ALA A 274 6.39 13.62 8.88
C ALA A 274 6.29 14.92 8.08
N GLY A 275 6.27 16.04 8.78
CA GLY A 275 6.17 17.33 8.13
C GLY A 275 6.34 18.45 9.10
N SER A 276 6.43 19.65 8.56
CA SER A 276 6.52 20.86 9.34
C SER A 276 5.79 21.97 8.58
N THR A 277 4.88 22.63 9.26
CA THR A 277 4.15 23.75 8.68
C THR A 277 4.39 24.98 9.55
N THR A 278 4.70 26.10 8.92
CA THR A 278 4.85 27.38 9.64
C THR A 278 3.68 28.28 9.24
N ASP A 279 2.97 28.76 10.25
CA ASP A 279 1.82 29.63 10.00
C ASP A 279 2.28 31.07 9.66
N SER A 280 1.33 31.93 9.31
CA SER A 280 1.63 33.31 8.94
C SER A 280 2.19 34.16 10.10
N SER A 281 2.09 33.64 11.34
CA SER A 281 2.68 34.28 12.53
C SER A 281 4.08 33.76 12.86
N GLY A 282 4.62 32.84 12.04
CA GLY A 282 5.95 32.27 12.23
C GLY A 282 5.99 31.06 13.18
N ASN A 283 4.85 30.58 13.66
CA ASN A 283 4.81 29.40 14.55
C ASN A 283 4.95 28.14 13.71
N THR A 284 5.92 27.29 14.06
CA THR A 284 6.16 26.05 13.35
C THR A 284 5.52 24.88 14.11
N THR A 285 4.62 24.16 13.42
CA THR A 285 4.05 22.92 13.90
C THR A 285 4.71 21.75 13.15
N THR A 286 5.32 20.85 13.92
CA THR A 286 5.96 19.65 13.36
C THR A 286 5.05 18.46 13.60
N THR A 287 4.77 17.71 12.54
CA THR A 287 4.08 16.43 12.64
C THR A 287 5.10 15.29 12.50
N THR A 288 4.92 14.24 13.29
CA THR A 288 5.70 13.02 13.16
C THR A 288 4.93 12.03 12.29
N ALA A 289 5.64 11.12 11.64
CA ALA A 289 5.00 10.09 10.85
C ALA A 289 4.36 9.04 11.77
N ALA A 290 3.16 8.64 11.45
CA ALA A 290 2.56 7.45 12.06
C ALA A 290 3.31 6.22 11.54
N THR A 291 3.76 5.36 12.45
CA THR A 291 4.38 4.08 12.12
C THR A 291 3.77 3.03 13.05
N LEU A 292 2.92 2.18 12.51
CA LEU A 292 2.31 1.10 13.26
C LEU A 292 2.95 -0.21 12.85
N THR A 293 3.46 -0.98 13.81
CA THR A 293 4.11 -2.25 13.52
C THR A 293 3.62 -3.33 14.48
N SER A 294 3.08 -4.42 13.94
CA SER A 294 2.85 -5.63 14.72
C SER A 294 3.84 -6.71 14.30
N TYR A 295 4.31 -7.46 15.29
CA TYR A 295 5.10 -8.67 15.07
C TYR A 295 4.29 -9.85 15.55
N GLY A 296 3.96 -10.76 14.62
CA GLY A 296 3.06 -11.87 14.85
C GLY A 296 1.85 -11.81 13.92
N SER A 297 0.85 -12.63 14.21
CA SER A 297 -0.32 -12.79 13.32
C SER A 297 -1.37 -11.69 13.49
N ALA A 298 -1.32 -10.91 14.56
CA ALA A 298 -2.28 -9.83 14.80
C ALA A 298 -2.06 -8.68 13.81
N PRO A 299 -3.14 -8.02 13.36
CA PRO A 299 -2.97 -6.89 12.44
C PRO A 299 -2.29 -5.70 13.13
N ALA A 300 -1.54 -4.92 12.36
CA ALA A 300 -0.96 -3.70 12.91
C ALA A 300 -2.05 -2.66 13.21
N LEU A 301 -3.09 -2.56 12.36
CA LEU A 301 -4.25 -1.72 12.62
C LEU A 301 -5.53 -2.53 12.41
N LEU A 302 -6.35 -2.62 13.45
CA LEU A 302 -7.67 -3.25 13.40
C LEU A 302 -8.75 -2.18 13.57
N ILE A 303 -9.71 -2.14 12.67
CA ILE A 303 -10.88 -1.25 12.77
C ILE A 303 -12.14 -2.12 12.71
N GLY A 304 -12.85 -2.25 13.85
CA GLY A 304 -14.05 -3.08 13.90
C GLY A 304 -14.37 -3.54 15.30
N ALA A 305 -15.65 -3.69 15.58
CA ALA A 305 -16.17 -4.19 16.84
C ALA A 305 -16.87 -5.55 16.61
N THR A 306 -17.03 -6.32 17.68
CA THR A 306 -17.68 -7.64 17.59
C THR A 306 -19.20 -7.57 17.70
N ASP A 307 -19.71 -6.56 18.38
CA ASP A 307 -21.10 -6.55 18.88
C ASP A 307 -21.88 -5.28 18.53
N HIS A 308 -21.24 -4.30 17.89
CA HIS A 308 -21.94 -3.07 17.51
C HIS A 308 -21.32 -2.48 16.24
N ALA A 309 -22.07 -1.56 15.62
CA ALA A 309 -21.61 -0.88 14.41
C ALA A 309 -20.74 0.33 14.77
N ILE A 310 -19.71 0.59 13.96
CA ILE A 310 -18.87 1.77 14.12
C ILE A 310 -18.80 2.56 12.82
N THR A 311 -18.58 3.87 12.95
CA THR A 311 -18.45 4.78 11.81
C THR A 311 -17.23 5.66 12.00
N LEU A 312 -16.36 5.71 10.98
CA LEU A 312 -15.35 6.76 10.89
C LEU A 312 -15.93 7.89 10.02
N GLY A 313 -16.17 9.04 10.65
CA GLY A 313 -16.67 10.24 9.97
C GLY A 313 -15.60 10.88 9.10
N SER A 314 -15.83 12.08 8.61
CA SER A 314 -14.96 12.68 7.59
C SER A 314 -13.76 13.42 8.20
N VAL A 315 -12.56 13.10 7.70
CA VAL A 315 -11.34 13.87 8.00
C VAL A 315 -11.41 15.18 7.20
N THR A 316 -11.63 16.29 7.89
CA THR A 316 -11.90 17.57 7.22
C THR A 316 -10.70 18.12 6.43
N SER A 317 -9.47 17.72 6.78
CA SER A 317 -8.27 18.12 6.05
C SER A 317 -8.05 17.31 4.76
N ASP A 318 -8.72 16.16 4.60
CA ASP A 318 -8.61 15.39 3.36
C ASP A 318 -9.47 16.03 2.25
N ALA A 319 -8.93 16.08 1.03
CA ALA A 319 -9.61 16.72 -0.09
C ALA A 319 -10.93 16.01 -0.44
N ASN A 320 -10.97 14.69 -0.30
CA ASN A 320 -12.14 13.87 -0.59
C ASN A 320 -13.04 13.66 0.62
N LYS A 321 -12.65 14.21 1.79
CA LYS A 321 -13.37 14.04 3.06
C LYS A 321 -13.54 12.57 3.43
N ASN A 322 -12.53 11.76 3.14
CA ASN A 322 -12.56 10.34 3.48
C ASN A 322 -12.51 10.12 4.99
N GLY A 323 -13.10 9.02 5.45
CA GLY A 323 -13.15 8.70 6.87
C GLY A 323 -11.83 8.16 7.41
N LEU A 324 -10.99 7.62 6.54
CA LEU A 324 -9.70 7.07 6.92
C LEU A 324 -8.61 7.61 5.99
N VAL A 325 -7.61 8.27 6.56
CA VAL A 325 -6.50 8.85 5.80
C VAL A 325 -5.19 8.29 6.36
N ILE A 326 -4.44 7.59 5.51
CA ILE A 326 -3.18 6.93 5.88
C ILE A 326 -2.04 7.57 5.09
N ASN A 327 -1.34 8.51 5.72
CA ASN A 327 -0.15 9.13 5.14
C ASN A 327 1.14 8.57 5.73
N GLY A 328 1.04 7.77 6.80
CA GLY A 328 2.15 7.10 7.46
C GLY A 328 2.37 5.67 6.98
N SER A 329 2.94 4.84 7.86
CA SER A 329 3.27 3.44 7.55
C SER A 329 2.55 2.48 8.50
N ILE A 330 1.97 1.40 7.95
CA ILE A 330 1.33 0.34 8.73
C ILE A 330 1.93 -0.99 8.26
N ALA A 331 2.56 -1.74 9.18
CA ALA A 331 3.30 -2.95 8.82
C ALA A 331 2.95 -4.13 9.74
N GLY A 332 2.56 -5.24 9.14
CA GLY A 332 2.40 -6.50 9.84
C GLY A 332 3.52 -7.47 9.45
N ASN A 333 4.18 -8.08 10.43
CA ASN A 333 5.35 -8.92 10.20
C ASN A 333 5.19 -10.26 10.91
N GLY A 334 5.10 -11.34 10.14
CA GLY A 334 4.98 -12.70 10.69
C GLY A 334 6.26 -13.18 11.37
N VAL A 335 7.41 -12.82 10.84
CA VAL A 335 8.78 -13.14 11.31
C VAL A 335 9.08 -14.64 11.24
N TYR A 336 8.39 -15.44 12.04
CA TYR A 336 8.71 -16.88 12.19
C TYR A 336 7.92 -17.74 11.21
N ASP A 337 8.50 -18.89 10.84
CA ASP A 337 7.92 -19.84 9.90
C ASP A 337 6.47 -20.19 10.27
N GLY A 338 5.57 -20.11 9.30
CA GLY A 338 4.17 -20.46 9.49
C GLY A 338 3.33 -19.40 10.21
N LYS A 339 3.89 -18.23 10.52
CA LYS A 339 3.13 -17.16 11.16
C LYS A 339 2.65 -16.17 10.10
N THR A 340 1.33 -16.04 9.99
CA THR A 340 0.71 -15.11 9.04
C THR A 340 1.06 -13.67 9.37
N ALA A 341 0.90 -12.79 8.39
CA ALA A 341 1.10 -11.35 8.57
C ALA A 341 -0.11 -10.57 8.11
N SER A 342 -0.50 -9.55 8.88
CA SER A 342 -1.63 -8.71 8.52
C SER A 342 -1.33 -7.26 8.90
N ALA A 343 -1.57 -6.30 7.98
CA ALA A 343 -1.27 -4.91 8.32
C ALA A 343 -2.53 -4.14 8.69
N LEU A 344 -3.52 -4.05 7.81
CA LEU A 344 -4.76 -3.30 8.05
C LEU A 344 -5.97 -4.20 7.85
N VAL A 345 -6.80 -4.31 8.90
CA VAL A 345 -8.06 -5.05 8.82
C VAL A 345 -9.20 -4.09 9.15
N ILE A 346 -10.20 -3.98 8.26
CA ILE A 346 -11.41 -3.17 8.45
C ILE A 346 -12.62 -4.10 8.39
N GLY A 347 -13.33 -4.22 9.50
CA GLY A 347 -14.50 -5.10 9.61
C GLY A 347 -14.14 -6.58 9.80
N GLY A 348 -15.12 -7.45 9.58
CA GLY A 348 -14.93 -8.88 9.72
C GLY A 348 -14.90 -9.37 11.17
N GLN A 349 -15.27 -8.50 12.12
CA GLN A 349 -15.31 -8.85 13.54
C GLN A 349 -16.73 -9.19 14.02
N GLY A 350 -17.75 -8.89 13.22
CA GLY A 350 -19.16 -9.11 13.58
C GLY A 350 -19.97 -7.84 13.43
N GLY A 351 -19.54 -6.76 14.03
CA GLY A 351 -20.19 -5.46 13.87
C GLY A 351 -19.92 -4.83 12.51
N ALA A 352 -20.84 -4.02 12.02
CA ALA A 352 -20.67 -3.31 10.75
C ALA A 352 -19.66 -2.16 10.92
N VAL A 353 -18.90 -1.89 9.85
CA VAL A 353 -17.94 -0.77 9.83
C VAL A 353 -18.23 0.11 8.62
N THR A 354 -18.43 1.41 8.85
CA THR A 354 -18.60 2.37 7.76
C THR A 354 -17.46 3.36 7.76
N ILE A 355 -16.72 3.42 6.65
CA ILE A 355 -15.69 4.44 6.44
C ILE A 355 -16.29 5.50 5.49
N THR A 356 -16.63 6.65 6.05
CA THR A 356 -17.34 7.71 5.29
C THR A 356 -16.53 8.13 4.07
N ASN A 357 -17.15 8.11 2.90
CA ASN A 357 -16.56 8.40 1.59
C ASN A 357 -15.41 7.47 1.18
N GLY A 358 -14.84 6.69 2.11
CA GLY A 358 -13.78 5.76 1.79
C GLY A 358 -12.43 6.09 2.42
N MET A 359 -11.36 5.69 1.74
CA MET A 359 -10.00 5.75 2.29
C MET A 359 -9.03 6.40 1.30
N THR A 360 -8.16 7.29 1.82
CA THR A 360 -6.99 7.82 1.11
C THR A 360 -5.71 7.21 1.69
N LEU A 361 -4.82 6.74 0.84
CA LEU A 361 -3.53 6.19 1.23
C LEU A 361 -2.42 6.85 0.42
N THR A 362 -1.57 7.66 1.08
CA THR A 362 -0.39 8.23 0.45
C THR A 362 0.90 7.63 1.02
N GLY A 363 0.82 6.97 2.17
CA GLY A 363 1.93 6.31 2.83
C GLY A 363 2.12 4.86 2.38
N SER A 364 2.33 3.95 3.36
CA SER A 364 2.54 2.55 3.01
C SER A 364 1.75 1.61 3.93
N VAL A 365 1.21 0.53 3.35
CA VAL A 365 0.61 -0.57 4.10
C VAL A 365 1.25 -1.86 3.60
N SER A 366 1.94 -2.58 4.51
CA SER A 366 2.70 -3.77 4.10
C SER A 366 2.51 -4.94 5.04
N ALA A 367 2.45 -6.14 4.47
CA ALA A 367 2.43 -7.38 5.25
C ALA A 367 3.54 -8.30 4.75
N ALA A 368 4.37 -8.79 5.67
CA ALA A 368 5.47 -9.70 5.34
C ALA A 368 5.42 -10.92 6.24
N ALA A 369 5.16 -12.08 5.66
CA ALA A 369 5.18 -13.36 6.36
C ALA A 369 6.46 -14.13 6.04
N ASN A 370 6.67 -15.22 6.75
CA ASN A 370 7.72 -16.19 6.47
C ASN A 370 7.07 -17.55 6.32
N ASP A 371 7.04 -18.06 5.09
CA ASP A 371 6.40 -19.34 4.75
C ASP A 371 4.94 -19.43 5.26
N ALA A 372 4.19 -18.35 5.06
CA ALA A 372 2.79 -18.25 5.49
C ALA A 372 2.06 -17.16 4.70
N SER A 373 0.76 -17.11 4.84
CA SER A 373 -0.04 -16.10 4.14
C SER A 373 0.19 -14.69 4.70
N ALA A 374 0.18 -13.70 3.80
CA ALA A 374 0.33 -12.28 4.15
C ALA A 374 -0.79 -11.47 3.48
N THR A 375 -1.45 -10.59 4.23
CA THR A 375 -2.50 -9.71 3.69
C THR A 375 -2.26 -8.29 4.15
N ALA A 376 -1.99 -7.37 3.19
CA ALA A 376 -1.68 -5.99 3.59
C ALA A 376 -2.96 -5.25 3.98
N ILE A 377 -4.00 -5.26 3.14
CA ILE A 377 -5.30 -4.64 3.48
C ILE A 377 -6.40 -5.68 3.30
N ARG A 378 -7.21 -5.85 4.34
CA ARG A 378 -8.38 -6.71 4.30
C ARG A 378 -9.64 -5.91 4.66
N ILE A 379 -10.60 -5.87 3.71
CA ILE A 379 -11.93 -5.30 3.94
C ILE A 379 -12.84 -6.48 4.22
N GLY A 380 -13.14 -6.70 5.50
CA GLY A 380 -13.88 -7.86 5.96
C GLY A 380 -15.39 -7.73 5.78
N SER A 381 -16.08 -8.83 6.06
CA SER A 381 -17.56 -8.85 6.01
C SER A 381 -18.14 -7.76 6.91
N GLY A 382 -19.18 -7.06 6.44
CA GLY A 382 -19.83 -5.98 7.16
C GLY A 382 -19.13 -4.62 7.02
N ALA A 383 -17.97 -4.55 6.35
CA ALA A 383 -17.27 -3.29 6.16
C ALA A 383 -17.69 -2.62 4.85
N SER A 384 -17.91 -1.30 4.91
CA SER A 384 -18.19 -0.46 3.75
C SER A 384 -17.10 0.61 3.62
N VAL A 385 -16.31 0.51 2.55
CA VAL A 385 -15.26 1.47 2.21
C VAL A 385 -15.49 1.89 0.75
N PRO A 386 -16.41 2.85 0.51
CA PRO A 386 -16.90 3.10 -0.87
C PRO A 386 -15.79 3.32 -1.90
N THR A 387 -14.75 4.06 -1.54
CA THR A 387 -13.63 4.30 -2.44
C THR A 387 -12.31 4.02 -1.75
N ILE A 388 -11.34 3.49 -2.50
CA ILE A 388 -9.95 3.37 -2.05
C ILE A 388 -9.09 4.14 -3.06
N THR A 389 -8.45 5.22 -2.59
CA THR A 389 -7.56 6.03 -3.42
C THR A 389 -6.13 5.89 -2.88
N SER A 390 -5.25 5.31 -3.68
CA SER A 390 -3.85 5.09 -3.28
C SER A 390 -2.88 5.79 -4.22
N SER A 391 -2.02 6.62 -3.64
CA SER A 391 -0.81 7.11 -4.31
C SER A 391 0.45 6.58 -3.62
N GLY A 392 0.28 5.83 -2.55
CA GLY A 392 1.36 5.21 -1.79
C GLY A 392 1.64 3.77 -2.21
N THR A 393 2.06 2.96 -1.24
CA THR A 393 2.42 1.56 -1.50
C THR A 393 1.54 0.61 -0.68
N ILE A 394 0.96 -0.39 -1.34
CA ILE A 394 0.28 -1.50 -0.70
C ILE A 394 1.02 -2.78 -1.12
N SER A 395 1.59 -3.53 -0.15
CA SER A 395 2.40 -4.68 -0.52
C SER A 395 2.24 -5.87 0.42
N ALA A 396 2.24 -7.08 -0.15
CA ALA A 396 2.20 -8.31 0.63
C ALA A 396 3.22 -9.30 0.09
N SER A 397 3.92 -10.01 0.98
CA SER A 397 4.95 -10.96 0.57
C SER A 397 5.15 -12.07 1.58
N GLY A 398 5.76 -13.17 1.13
CA GLY A 398 6.25 -14.23 1.99
C GLY A 398 5.51 -15.56 1.90
N ALA A 399 4.36 -15.61 1.21
CA ALA A 399 3.70 -16.90 0.96
C ALA A 399 4.59 -17.77 0.10
N SER A 400 4.78 -19.04 0.49
CA SER A 400 5.65 -19.96 -0.26
C SER A 400 5.07 -21.37 -0.42
N LYS A 401 4.15 -21.76 0.47
CA LYS A 401 3.61 -23.14 0.51
C LYS A 401 2.27 -23.22 -0.20
N ALA A 402 1.88 -24.44 -0.59
CA ALA A 402 0.56 -24.67 -1.19
C ALA A 402 -0.55 -24.27 -0.22
N GLY A 403 -1.51 -23.50 -0.70
CA GLY A 403 -2.60 -22.99 0.11
C GLY A 403 -2.33 -21.59 0.67
N ASP A 404 -1.08 -21.16 0.74
CA ASP A 404 -0.77 -19.81 1.19
C ASP A 404 -0.93 -18.79 0.07
N SER A 405 -1.16 -17.55 0.48
CA SER A 405 -1.32 -16.44 -0.48
C SER A 405 -0.70 -15.15 0.06
N SER A 406 -0.02 -14.43 -0.81
CA SER A 406 0.33 -13.03 -0.58
C SER A 406 -0.73 -12.17 -1.26
N ILE A 407 -1.45 -11.34 -0.48
CA ILE A 407 -2.57 -10.55 -1.00
C ILE A 407 -2.40 -9.09 -0.58
N ALA A 408 -2.24 -8.19 -1.56
CA ALA A 408 -2.04 -6.78 -1.20
C ALA A 408 -3.36 -6.13 -0.77
N LEU A 409 -4.46 -6.34 -1.52
CA LEU A 409 -5.78 -5.82 -1.16
C LEU A 409 -6.81 -6.93 -1.33
N GLN A 410 -7.46 -7.32 -0.23
CA GLN A 410 -8.52 -8.33 -0.22
C GLN A 410 -9.84 -7.69 0.22
N ILE A 411 -10.91 -7.97 -0.53
CA ILE A 411 -12.27 -7.62 -0.15
C ILE A 411 -13.02 -8.94 0.03
N ASP A 412 -13.43 -9.22 1.27
CA ASP A 412 -14.12 -10.49 1.59
C ASP A 412 -15.57 -10.47 1.11
N ALA A 413 -16.15 -11.64 0.94
CA ALA A 413 -17.60 -11.76 0.77
C ALA A 413 -18.32 -11.04 1.91
N GLY A 414 -19.25 -10.14 1.57
CA GLY A 414 -19.94 -9.31 2.55
C GLY A 414 -19.22 -8.00 2.91
N GLY A 415 -18.02 -7.77 2.40
CA GLY A 415 -17.40 -6.45 2.40
C GLY A 415 -17.87 -5.64 1.19
N SER A 416 -17.62 -4.34 1.17
CA SER A 416 -18.08 -3.49 0.07
C SER A 416 -17.06 -2.41 -0.27
N VAL A 417 -16.59 -2.43 -1.54
CA VAL A 417 -15.76 -1.38 -2.14
C VAL A 417 -16.27 -1.17 -3.56
N SER A 418 -16.67 0.04 -3.92
CA SER A 418 -17.17 0.30 -5.27
C SER A 418 -16.07 0.66 -6.26
N SER A 419 -15.05 1.38 -5.80
CA SER A 419 -14.04 1.95 -6.70
C SER A 419 -12.65 1.91 -6.07
N ILE A 420 -11.66 1.53 -6.89
CA ILE A 420 -10.25 1.54 -6.51
C ILE A 420 -9.49 2.41 -7.52
N THR A 421 -8.76 3.41 -7.01
CA THR A 421 -7.90 4.27 -7.83
C THR A 421 -6.47 4.15 -7.35
N ASN A 422 -5.57 3.74 -8.23
CA ASN A 422 -4.15 3.59 -7.91
C ASN A 422 -3.28 4.49 -8.79
N SER A 423 -2.52 5.36 -8.15
CA SER A 423 -1.45 6.12 -8.80
C SER A 423 -0.07 5.80 -8.21
N GLY A 424 -0.04 4.95 -7.17
CA GLY A 424 1.17 4.45 -6.54
C GLY A 424 1.49 3.01 -6.94
N SER A 425 1.68 2.14 -5.93
CA SER A 425 2.02 0.72 -6.18
C SER A 425 1.13 -0.20 -5.35
N ILE A 426 0.52 -1.19 -6.01
CA ILE A 426 -0.17 -2.30 -5.33
C ILE A 426 0.52 -3.58 -5.79
N SER A 427 1.17 -4.31 -4.84
CA SER A 427 1.99 -5.43 -5.24
C SER A 427 1.85 -6.64 -4.30
N ALA A 428 1.84 -7.82 -4.89
CA ALA A 428 1.86 -9.08 -4.14
C ALA A 428 2.99 -9.96 -4.67
N GLY A 429 3.76 -10.56 -3.76
CA GLY A 429 4.86 -11.44 -4.11
C GLY A 429 4.80 -12.76 -3.38
N ALA A 430 4.75 -13.88 -4.14
CA ALA A 430 4.83 -15.23 -3.58
C ALA A 430 6.20 -15.81 -3.87
N ALA A 431 6.82 -16.40 -2.86
CA ALA A 431 8.19 -16.90 -2.97
C ALA A 431 8.26 -18.32 -3.56
N GLY A 432 7.28 -19.17 -3.26
CA GLY A 432 7.28 -20.56 -3.67
C GLY A 432 6.55 -20.80 -4.98
N THR A 433 6.75 -21.98 -5.55
CA THR A 433 6.09 -22.39 -6.80
C THR A 433 4.63 -22.84 -6.58
N ALA A 434 4.22 -23.02 -5.32
CA ALA A 434 2.88 -23.52 -4.98
C ALA A 434 1.97 -22.44 -4.35
N ALA A 435 2.52 -21.31 -3.94
CA ALA A 435 1.76 -20.23 -3.29
C ALA A 435 1.18 -19.27 -4.33
N ASN A 436 0.13 -18.55 -3.95
CA ASN A 436 -0.56 -17.61 -4.83
C ASN A 436 -0.16 -16.17 -4.53
N ALA A 437 -0.24 -15.32 -5.56
CA ALA A 437 -0.06 -13.87 -5.41
C ALA A 437 -1.26 -13.14 -6.02
N TYR A 438 -1.90 -12.27 -5.23
CA TYR A 438 -3.01 -11.44 -5.67
C TYR A 438 -2.74 -9.99 -5.30
N ALA A 439 -2.65 -9.09 -6.30
CA ALA A 439 -2.51 -7.67 -5.95
C ALA A 439 -3.87 -7.10 -5.51
N ILE A 440 -4.95 -7.39 -6.25
CA ILE A 440 -6.32 -7.04 -5.86
C ILE A 440 -7.18 -8.31 -5.95
N LEU A 441 -7.86 -8.68 -4.86
CA LEU A 441 -8.72 -9.86 -4.80
C LEU A 441 -10.08 -9.47 -4.24
N ASP A 442 -11.09 -9.33 -5.11
CA ASP A 442 -12.45 -9.00 -4.73
C ASP A 442 -13.31 -10.27 -4.67
N LYS A 443 -13.58 -10.76 -3.48
CA LYS A 443 -14.49 -11.89 -3.24
C LYS A 443 -15.93 -11.42 -3.00
N SER A 444 -16.15 -10.11 -2.93
CA SER A 444 -17.46 -9.54 -2.65
C SER A 444 -18.28 -9.32 -3.92
N GLY A 445 -17.61 -9.11 -5.05
CA GLY A 445 -18.25 -8.75 -6.31
C GLY A 445 -18.82 -7.34 -6.33
N THR A 446 -18.35 -6.46 -5.42
CA THR A 446 -18.87 -5.09 -5.34
C THR A 446 -18.02 -4.06 -6.08
N VAL A 447 -16.79 -4.42 -6.47
CA VAL A 447 -15.94 -3.49 -7.21
C VAL A 447 -16.46 -3.34 -8.63
N THR A 448 -16.82 -2.11 -9.00
CA THR A 448 -17.29 -1.81 -10.36
C THR A 448 -16.24 -1.07 -11.19
N SER A 449 -15.21 -0.54 -10.54
CA SER A 449 -14.19 0.26 -11.25
C SER A 449 -12.82 0.14 -10.59
N VAL A 450 -11.80 -0.14 -11.42
CA VAL A 450 -10.39 -0.04 -11.04
C VAL A 450 -9.69 0.89 -12.03
N THR A 451 -9.11 1.98 -11.51
CA THR A 451 -8.35 2.93 -12.33
C THR A 451 -6.89 2.89 -11.93
N ASN A 452 -6.01 2.64 -12.89
CA ASN A 452 -4.57 2.55 -12.66
C ASN A 452 -3.80 3.58 -13.48
N THR A 453 -3.06 4.44 -12.79
CA THR A 453 -2.06 5.32 -13.40
C THR A 453 -0.67 5.06 -12.82
N GLY A 454 -0.55 4.07 -11.92
CA GLY A 454 0.69 3.62 -11.29
C GLY A 454 1.03 2.18 -11.66
N ALA A 455 1.37 1.36 -10.67
CA ALA A 455 1.73 -0.04 -10.88
C ALA A 455 0.82 -0.97 -10.08
N ILE A 456 0.34 -2.04 -10.72
CA ILE A 456 -0.36 -3.14 -10.05
C ILE A 456 0.36 -4.42 -10.48
N SER A 457 0.86 -5.21 -9.50
CA SER A 457 1.62 -6.40 -9.88
C SER A 457 1.40 -7.58 -8.93
N ALA A 458 1.33 -8.76 -9.51
CA ALA A 458 1.37 -10.01 -8.80
C ALA A 458 2.53 -10.83 -9.37
N ASN A 459 3.51 -11.14 -8.53
CA ASN A 459 4.75 -11.78 -8.94
C ASN A 459 5.02 -13.03 -8.11
N GLY A 460 5.49 -14.07 -8.74
CA GLY A 460 5.86 -15.32 -8.07
C GLY A 460 6.23 -16.38 -9.08
N SER A 461 6.66 -17.52 -8.57
CA SER A 461 7.02 -18.66 -9.42
C SER A 461 5.83 -19.55 -9.77
N SER A 462 4.67 -19.35 -9.10
CA SER A 462 3.49 -20.18 -9.34
C SER A 462 2.74 -19.76 -10.60
N ALA A 463 1.84 -20.63 -11.04
CA ALA A 463 0.95 -20.32 -12.16
C ALA A 463 -0.18 -19.35 -11.77
N THR A 464 -0.30 -19.01 -10.48
CA THR A 464 -1.38 -18.14 -10.01
C THR A 464 -0.81 -16.79 -9.56
N ASN A 465 -0.55 -15.93 -10.54
CA ASN A 465 -0.13 -14.54 -10.34
C ASN A 465 -1.22 -13.65 -10.90
N VAL A 466 -2.13 -13.21 -10.03
CA VAL A 466 -3.32 -12.47 -10.46
C VAL A 466 -3.21 -11.02 -10.00
N ALA A 467 -3.03 -10.13 -10.98
CA ALA A 467 -2.95 -8.70 -10.68
C ALA A 467 -4.30 -8.15 -10.19
N ILE A 468 -5.40 -8.57 -10.87
CA ILE A 468 -6.74 -8.07 -10.52
C ILE A 468 -7.73 -9.22 -10.67
N ASP A 469 -8.34 -9.64 -9.56
CA ASP A 469 -9.37 -10.70 -9.57
C ASP A 469 -10.72 -10.08 -9.18
N LEU A 470 -11.59 -9.91 -10.17
CA LEU A 470 -12.97 -9.44 -10.01
C LEU A 470 -13.97 -10.55 -10.41
N SER A 471 -13.52 -11.81 -10.37
CA SER A 471 -14.32 -12.94 -10.90
C SER A 471 -15.61 -13.19 -10.12
N ALA A 472 -15.74 -12.63 -8.91
CA ALA A 472 -16.98 -12.70 -8.14
C ALA A 472 -18.05 -11.70 -8.60
N ALA A 473 -17.70 -10.73 -9.46
CA ALA A 473 -18.64 -9.69 -9.90
C ALA A 473 -19.68 -10.29 -10.86
N THR A 474 -20.94 -9.94 -10.65
CA THR A 474 -22.04 -10.33 -11.56
C THR A 474 -22.54 -9.14 -12.40
N ALA A 475 -22.17 -7.93 -11.99
CA ALA A 475 -22.42 -6.71 -12.77
C ALA A 475 -21.19 -6.39 -13.62
N GLY A 476 -21.36 -5.59 -14.65
CA GLY A 476 -20.22 -5.16 -15.48
C GLY A 476 -19.20 -4.35 -14.71
N THR A 477 -17.93 -4.65 -14.92
CA THR A 477 -16.82 -3.97 -14.27
C THR A 477 -15.90 -3.32 -15.29
N THR A 478 -15.20 -2.26 -14.88
CA THR A 478 -14.29 -1.55 -15.77
C THR A 478 -12.90 -1.44 -15.13
N VAL A 479 -11.89 -1.92 -15.87
CA VAL A 479 -10.49 -1.70 -15.51
C VAL A 479 -9.91 -0.71 -16.53
N THR A 480 -9.44 0.43 -16.03
CA THR A 480 -8.86 1.49 -16.88
C THR A 480 -7.38 1.69 -16.52
N GLN A 481 -6.51 1.70 -17.52
CA GLN A 481 -5.11 2.10 -17.32
C GLN A 481 -4.79 3.26 -18.26
N ALA A 482 -4.26 4.35 -17.67
CA ALA A 482 -3.99 5.58 -18.40
C ALA A 482 -2.73 6.25 -17.85
N ALA A 483 -2.15 7.14 -18.67
CA ALA A 483 -1.02 7.94 -18.20
C ALA A 483 -1.46 8.81 -17.00
N PRO A 484 -0.58 9.05 -16.04
CA PRO A 484 -0.92 9.97 -14.95
C PRO A 484 -1.10 11.40 -15.49
N ALA A 485 -1.92 12.18 -14.81
CA ALA A 485 -2.18 13.57 -15.21
C ALA A 485 -0.91 14.43 -15.17
N SER A 486 0.05 14.06 -14.33
CA SER A 486 1.35 14.75 -14.23
C SER A 486 2.43 13.72 -13.87
N GLY A 487 3.67 14.04 -14.18
CA GLY A 487 4.79 13.13 -13.91
C GLY A 487 5.13 12.28 -15.14
N SER A 488 6.13 11.43 -15.00
CA SER A 488 6.68 10.62 -16.08
C SER A 488 6.57 9.11 -15.82
N THR A 489 5.82 8.71 -14.80
CA THR A 489 5.65 7.28 -14.50
C THR A 489 4.88 6.59 -15.63
N THR A 490 5.38 5.44 -16.06
CA THR A 490 4.69 4.61 -17.06
C THR A 490 3.84 3.60 -16.30
N PRO A 491 2.51 3.63 -16.43
CA PRO A 491 1.67 2.71 -15.68
C PRO A 491 1.83 1.27 -16.16
N SER A 492 1.60 0.33 -15.24
CA SER A 492 1.71 -1.08 -15.59
C SER A 492 0.74 -1.95 -14.79
N ILE A 493 0.27 -3.02 -15.44
CA ILE A 493 -0.39 -4.13 -14.76
C ILE A 493 0.39 -5.39 -15.16
N ALA A 494 0.91 -6.13 -14.14
CA ALA A 494 1.68 -7.36 -14.37
C ALA A 494 1.06 -8.51 -13.56
N GLY A 495 0.53 -9.50 -14.28
CA GLY A 495 -0.24 -10.61 -13.74
C GLY A 495 -1.60 -10.68 -14.42
N ASP A 496 -2.31 -11.79 -14.20
CA ASP A 496 -3.60 -12.00 -14.84
C ASP A 496 -4.67 -11.00 -14.37
N ILE A 497 -5.63 -10.72 -15.25
CA ILE A 497 -6.84 -9.97 -14.90
C ILE A 497 -8.02 -10.92 -15.10
N ARG A 498 -8.85 -11.07 -14.08
CA ARG A 498 -10.03 -11.96 -14.14
C ARG A 498 -11.28 -11.14 -13.87
N PHE A 499 -12.15 -11.09 -14.86
CA PHE A 499 -13.47 -10.47 -14.76
C PHE A 499 -14.54 -11.51 -14.42
N GLY A 500 -15.74 -11.04 -14.10
CA GLY A 500 -16.85 -11.89 -13.69
C GLY A 500 -17.80 -12.27 -14.80
N SER A 501 -19.10 -12.19 -14.55
CA SER A 501 -20.11 -12.58 -15.52
C SER A 501 -20.86 -11.40 -16.14
N GLY A 502 -20.48 -10.18 -15.84
CA GLY A 502 -21.10 -8.97 -16.37
C GLY A 502 -20.60 -8.58 -17.75
N ASN A 503 -20.97 -7.39 -18.20
CA ASN A 503 -20.42 -6.80 -19.42
C ASN A 503 -19.19 -5.99 -19.05
N ASP A 504 -18.02 -6.55 -19.24
CA ASP A 504 -16.80 -6.04 -18.67
C ASP A 504 -15.94 -5.27 -19.67
N THR A 505 -15.15 -4.35 -19.17
CA THR A 505 -14.30 -3.51 -20.02
C THR A 505 -12.87 -3.44 -19.47
N LEU A 506 -11.91 -3.71 -20.37
CA LEU A 506 -10.51 -3.36 -20.14
C LEU A 506 -10.12 -2.25 -21.12
N ALA A 507 -9.81 -1.07 -20.59
CA ALA A 507 -9.42 0.09 -21.40
C ALA A 507 -8.00 0.52 -21.04
N VAL A 508 -7.05 0.39 -21.98
CA VAL A 508 -5.66 0.72 -21.78
C VAL A 508 -5.23 1.77 -22.79
N SER A 509 -4.81 2.94 -22.30
CA SER A 509 -4.38 4.04 -23.18
C SER A 509 -2.90 4.37 -23.07
N ALA A 510 -2.21 3.82 -22.06
CA ALA A 510 -0.78 4.04 -21.86
C ALA A 510 -0.16 2.89 -21.08
N GLY A 511 1.14 2.71 -21.26
CA GLY A 511 1.91 1.72 -20.49
C GLY A 511 1.65 0.28 -20.93
N SER A 512 1.88 -0.65 -20.02
CA SER A 512 1.84 -2.08 -20.36
C SER A 512 0.86 -2.86 -19.50
N VAL A 513 0.22 -3.85 -20.11
CA VAL A 513 -0.51 -4.91 -19.40
C VAL A 513 0.12 -6.24 -19.84
N THR A 514 0.64 -7.00 -18.88
CA THR A 514 1.31 -8.28 -19.11
C THR A 514 0.66 -9.35 -18.26
N GLY A 515 0.10 -10.36 -18.92
CA GLY A 515 -0.66 -11.43 -18.26
C GLY A 515 -1.92 -11.74 -19.04
N ASN A 516 -2.62 -12.79 -18.64
CA ASN A 516 -3.83 -13.19 -19.34
C ASN A 516 -5.03 -12.38 -18.85
N VAL A 517 -5.98 -12.15 -19.74
CA VAL A 517 -7.25 -11.50 -19.40
C VAL A 517 -8.39 -12.48 -19.66
N GLY A 518 -9.13 -12.83 -18.60
CA GLY A 518 -10.32 -13.65 -18.74
C GLY A 518 -11.55 -12.81 -18.46
N PHE A 519 -12.42 -12.66 -19.49
CA PHE A 519 -13.59 -11.82 -19.38
C PHE A 519 -14.83 -12.53 -18.81
N GLY A 520 -14.83 -13.87 -18.80
CA GLY A 520 -15.99 -14.62 -18.30
C GLY A 520 -17.17 -14.58 -19.26
N ALA A 521 -18.36 -14.32 -18.73
CA ALA A 521 -19.56 -14.22 -19.55
C ALA A 521 -19.86 -12.76 -19.92
N GLY A 522 -20.95 -12.52 -20.69
CA GLY A 522 -21.38 -11.16 -20.99
C GLY A 522 -20.87 -10.63 -22.34
N THR A 523 -21.16 -9.37 -22.62
CA THR A 523 -20.67 -8.67 -23.81
C THR A 523 -19.48 -7.80 -23.40
N ASN A 524 -18.29 -8.21 -23.80
CA ASN A 524 -17.05 -7.71 -23.22
C ASN A 524 -16.28 -6.82 -24.19
N ALA A 525 -15.50 -5.89 -23.65
CA ALA A 525 -14.76 -4.93 -24.48
C ALA A 525 -13.31 -4.82 -24.03
N MET A 526 -12.38 -4.96 -24.98
CA MET A 526 -10.98 -4.66 -24.77
C MET A 526 -10.55 -3.55 -25.73
N THR A 527 -10.06 -2.46 -25.18
CA THR A 527 -9.61 -1.31 -25.98
C THR A 527 -8.18 -0.95 -25.64
N LEU A 528 -7.31 -1.03 -26.64
CA LEU A 528 -5.94 -0.53 -26.56
C LEU A 528 -5.85 0.73 -27.41
N SER A 529 -5.35 1.81 -26.87
CA SER A 529 -5.25 3.09 -27.56
C SER A 529 -3.97 3.83 -27.17
N GLY A 530 -3.75 5.01 -27.72
CA GLY A 530 -2.55 5.78 -27.43
C GLY A 530 -1.29 4.98 -27.70
N SER A 531 -0.47 4.77 -26.65
CA SER A 531 0.78 4.00 -26.74
C SER A 531 0.72 2.71 -25.92
N ALA A 532 -0.45 2.19 -25.64
CA ALA A 532 -0.65 1.01 -24.82
C ALA A 532 -0.01 -0.24 -25.41
N THR A 533 0.55 -1.10 -24.56
CA THR A 533 1.01 -2.43 -24.97
C THR A 533 0.32 -3.50 -24.16
N TYR A 534 -0.09 -4.56 -24.82
CA TYR A 534 -0.67 -5.75 -24.18
C TYR A 534 0.14 -6.98 -24.58
N SER A 535 0.39 -7.85 -23.60
CA SER A 535 1.06 -9.13 -23.88
C SER A 535 0.42 -10.24 -23.03
N GLY A 536 -0.22 -11.21 -23.69
CA GLY A 536 -0.88 -12.34 -23.02
C GLY A 536 -1.99 -12.95 -23.86
N THR A 537 -2.80 -13.79 -23.23
CA THR A 537 -4.03 -14.34 -23.86
C THR A 537 -5.23 -13.50 -23.43
N ALA A 538 -6.01 -13.04 -24.40
CA ALA A 538 -7.31 -12.42 -24.10
C ALA A 538 -8.42 -13.44 -24.40
N ASP A 539 -9.08 -13.91 -23.36
CA ASP A 539 -10.15 -14.89 -23.41
C ASP A 539 -11.49 -14.17 -23.22
N PHE A 540 -12.30 -14.13 -24.32
CA PHE A 540 -13.56 -13.41 -24.32
C PHE A 540 -14.74 -14.22 -23.73
N GLY A 541 -14.46 -15.44 -23.29
CA GLY A 541 -15.48 -16.27 -22.63
C GLY A 541 -16.59 -16.70 -23.59
N SER A 542 -17.81 -16.79 -23.06
CA SER A 542 -18.92 -17.34 -23.86
C SER A 542 -19.74 -16.29 -24.61
N GLY A 543 -19.50 -15.01 -24.40
CA GLY A 543 -20.34 -13.94 -24.95
C GLY A 543 -19.82 -13.36 -26.25
N ALA A 544 -20.47 -12.30 -26.71
CA ALA A 544 -19.98 -11.47 -27.79
C ALA A 544 -18.96 -10.48 -27.24
N GLY A 545 -18.14 -9.89 -28.10
CA GLY A 545 -17.18 -8.93 -27.62
C GLY A 545 -16.65 -7.99 -28.68
N THR A 546 -15.85 -7.03 -28.23
CA THR A 546 -15.11 -6.14 -29.13
C THR A 546 -13.65 -6.08 -28.70
N LEU A 547 -12.75 -6.10 -29.68
CA LEU A 547 -11.33 -5.79 -29.49
C LEU A 547 -10.97 -4.62 -30.39
N SER A 548 -10.54 -3.52 -29.79
CA SER A 548 -10.11 -2.33 -30.54
C SER A 548 -8.63 -2.07 -30.26
N VAL A 549 -7.83 -1.93 -31.34
CA VAL A 549 -6.39 -1.65 -31.24
C VAL A 549 -6.11 -0.40 -32.07
N GLY A 550 -5.92 0.74 -31.38
CA GLY A 550 -5.84 2.04 -32.04
C GLY A 550 -4.58 2.84 -31.70
N GLY A 551 -4.36 3.93 -32.44
CA GLY A 551 -3.21 4.81 -32.19
C GLY A 551 -1.89 4.17 -32.56
N THR A 552 -0.95 4.11 -31.60
CA THR A 552 0.32 3.40 -31.76
C THR A 552 0.37 2.17 -30.85
N SER A 553 -0.79 1.74 -30.35
CA SER A 553 -0.84 0.62 -29.40
C SER A 553 -0.53 -0.73 -30.08
N SER A 554 -0.16 -1.70 -29.26
CA SER A 554 0.11 -3.03 -29.75
C SER A 554 -0.52 -4.10 -28.87
N PHE A 555 -1.13 -5.09 -29.52
CA PHE A 555 -1.55 -6.35 -28.92
C PHE A 555 -0.54 -7.41 -29.37
N SER A 556 0.05 -8.13 -28.42
CA SER A 556 0.95 -9.25 -28.69
C SER A 556 0.52 -10.45 -27.86
N GLY A 557 -0.10 -11.45 -28.50
CA GLY A 557 -0.59 -12.58 -27.72
C GLY A 557 -1.54 -13.47 -28.50
N SER A 558 -2.46 -14.09 -27.78
CA SER A 558 -3.48 -14.95 -28.38
C SER A 558 -4.90 -14.49 -28.02
N LEU A 559 -5.85 -14.86 -28.86
CA LEU A 559 -7.28 -14.65 -28.59
C LEU A 559 -7.92 -16.02 -28.38
N ALA A 560 -8.66 -16.15 -27.28
CA ALA A 560 -9.42 -17.36 -26.98
C ALA A 560 -10.91 -17.02 -26.96
N ASN A 561 -11.74 -17.97 -27.40
CA ASN A 561 -13.20 -17.82 -27.41
C ASN A 561 -13.65 -16.57 -28.16
N ALA A 562 -12.95 -16.21 -29.25
CA ALA A 562 -13.15 -14.93 -29.95
C ALA A 562 -14.03 -15.06 -31.20
N GLY A 563 -14.67 -16.22 -31.43
CA GLY A 563 -15.51 -16.43 -32.65
C GLY A 563 -16.63 -15.45 -32.80
N ASN A 564 -17.10 -14.82 -31.74
CA ASN A 564 -18.15 -13.79 -31.77
C ASN A 564 -17.59 -12.37 -31.48
N VAL A 565 -16.27 -12.17 -31.58
CA VAL A 565 -15.65 -10.88 -31.27
C VAL A 565 -15.48 -10.05 -32.53
N ALA A 566 -15.93 -8.81 -32.49
CA ALA A 566 -15.66 -7.84 -33.53
C ALA A 566 -14.30 -7.19 -33.28
N VAL A 567 -13.37 -7.38 -34.23
CA VAL A 567 -11.99 -6.88 -34.10
C VAL A 567 -11.81 -5.65 -35.00
N SER A 568 -11.33 -4.55 -34.42
CA SER A 568 -11.02 -3.32 -35.13
C SER A 568 -9.56 -2.92 -34.87
N VAL A 569 -8.79 -2.70 -35.95
CA VAL A 569 -7.40 -2.26 -35.83
C VAL A 569 -7.27 -0.93 -36.59
N SER A 570 -7.14 0.18 -35.84
CA SER A 570 -7.15 1.53 -36.41
C SER A 570 -5.83 2.25 -36.07
N GLY A 571 -4.82 2.06 -36.92
CA GLY A 571 -3.49 2.61 -36.71
C GLY A 571 -2.57 1.75 -35.88
N GLY A 572 -3.11 0.96 -34.93
CA GLY A 572 -2.33 0.10 -34.06
C GLY A 572 -1.85 -1.20 -34.72
N THR A 573 -1.26 -2.08 -33.93
CA THR A 573 -0.77 -3.39 -34.39
C THR A 573 -1.44 -4.53 -33.61
N LEU A 574 -2.07 -5.44 -34.33
CA LEU A 574 -2.57 -6.70 -33.76
C LEU A 574 -1.61 -7.82 -34.15
N GLY A 575 -0.86 -8.35 -33.19
CA GLY A 575 0.08 -9.44 -33.38
C GLY A 575 -0.36 -10.68 -32.61
N LEU A 576 -0.82 -11.69 -33.34
CA LEU A 576 -1.11 -12.99 -32.74
C LEU A 576 0.17 -13.79 -32.66
N THR A 577 0.41 -14.45 -31.53
CA THR A 577 1.61 -15.26 -31.32
C THR A 577 1.42 -16.63 -31.94
N GLY A 578 2.50 -17.13 -32.59
CA GLY A 578 2.52 -18.46 -33.18
C GLY A 578 1.83 -18.55 -34.54
N THR A 579 1.86 -19.76 -35.10
CA THR A 579 1.16 -20.11 -36.33
C THR A 579 -0.03 -20.97 -35.99
N GLY A 580 -1.14 -20.74 -36.64
CA GLY A 580 -2.40 -21.47 -36.39
C GLY A 580 -3.61 -20.60 -36.65
N THR A 581 -4.78 -21.19 -36.49
CA THR A 581 -6.05 -20.52 -36.79
C THR A 581 -6.63 -19.86 -35.56
N THR A 582 -6.98 -18.57 -35.69
CA THR A 582 -7.74 -17.82 -34.68
C THR A 582 -9.07 -17.41 -35.27
N ALA A 583 -10.15 -17.93 -34.69
CA ALA A 583 -11.51 -17.59 -35.11
C ALA A 583 -11.95 -16.27 -34.48
N ILE A 584 -12.48 -15.36 -35.30
CA ILE A 584 -13.05 -14.07 -34.86
C ILE A 584 -14.35 -13.78 -35.59
N GLY A 585 -15.20 -12.93 -35.00
CA GLY A 585 -16.51 -12.63 -35.57
C GLY A 585 -16.43 -11.75 -36.80
N SER A 586 -15.75 -10.63 -36.75
CA SER A 586 -15.50 -9.73 -37.86
C SER A 586 -14.16 -9.05 -37.75
N LEU A 587 -13.66 -8.49 -38.85
CA LEU A 587 -12.36 -7.81 -38.85
C LEU A 587 -12.44 -6.52 -39.65
N GLN A 588 -12.02 -5.43 -39.04
CA GLN A 588 -11.90 -4.14 -39.71
C GLN A 588 -10.51 -3.57 -39.51
N VAL A 589 -9.81 -3.25 -40.59
CA VAL A 589 -8.46 -2.64 -40.49
C VAL A 589 -8.52 -1.29 -41.21
N THR A 590 -8.27 -0.21 -40.47
CA THR A 590 -8.38 1.16 -40.92
C THR A 590 -7.20 1.99 -40.47
N GLY A 591 -7.07 3.20 -41.00
CA GLY A 591 -6.11 4.19 -40.50
C GLY A 591 -4.65 3.74 -40.51
N GLY A 592 -4.28 2.83 -41.42
CA GLY A 592 -2.92 2.29 -41.45
C GLY A 592 -2.66 1.19 -40.46
N GLY A 593 -3.70 0.59 -39.89
CA GLY A 593 -3.59 -0.52 -38.92
C GLY A 593 -2.80 -1.70 -39.48
N THR A 594 -2.16 -2.44 -38.61
CA THR A 594 -1.23 -3.51 -38.96
C THR A 594 -1.68 -4.84 -38.36
N LEU A 595 -1.77 -5.88 -39.17
CA LEU A 595 -1.90 -7.27 -38.71
C LEU A 595 -0.54 -7.94 -38.82
N ALA A 596 -0.02 -8.49 -37.72
CA ALA A 596 1.20 -9.28 -37.76
C ALA A 596 0.85 -10.74 -38.08
N VAL A 597 1.63 -11.35 -38.95
CA VAL A 597 1.47 -12.73 -39.41
C VAL A 597 2.79 -13.46 -39.21
N ASN A 598 2.78 -14.53 -38.47
CA ASN A 598 3.93 -15.40 -38.29
C ASN A 598 3.87 -16.48 -39.37
N VAL A 599 5.01 -16.77 -39.99
CA VAL A 599 5.14 -17.80 -41.03
C VAL A 599 6.25 -18.75 -40.63
N ASP A 600 5.91 -20.03 -40.58
CA ASP A 600 6.90 -21.11 -40.39
C ASP A 600 7.08 -21.81 -41.72
N GLY A 601 8.17 -21.49 -42.40
CA GLY A 601 8.50 -22.07 -43.71
C GLY A 601 8.81 -23.55 -43.63
N THR A 602 9.28 -24.04 -42.48
CA THR A 602 9.61 -25.47 -42.32
C THR A 602 8.36 -26.34 -42.36
N THR A 603 7.29 -25.91 -41.65
CA THR A 603 6.05 -26.69 -41.60
C THR A 603 5.01 -26.23 -42.63
N GLY A 604 5.20 -25.06 -43.22
CA GLY A 604 4.22 -24.45 -44.13
C GLY A 604 3.06 -23.81 -43.39
N ALA A 605 3.17 -23.63 -42.05
CA ALA A 605 2.10 -23.06 -41.25
C ALA A 605 2.22 -21.53 -41.17
N ALA A 606 1.09 -20.84 -41.06
CA ALA A 606 1.07 -19.39 -40.85
C ALA A 606 -0.04 -19.03 -39.90
N THR A 607 0.04 -17.82 -39.33
CA THR A 607 -1.10 -17.24 -38.60
C THR A 607 -2.28 -17.09 -39.57
N LEU A 608 -3.43 -17.67 -39.24
CA LEU A 608 -4.65 -17.57 -40.02
C LEU A 608 -5.73 -16.89 -39.20
N TYR A 609 -6.17 -15.70 -39.66
CA TYR A 609 -7.36 -15.01 -39.12
C TYR A 609 -8.59 -15.59 -39.82
N GLN A 610 -9.34 -16.43 -39.10
CA GLN A 610 -10.58 -17.01 -39.62
C GLN A 610 -11.77 -16.15 -39.17
N VAL A 611 -12.32 -15.36 -40.12
CA VAL A 611 -13.32 -14.35 -39.82
C VAL A 611 -14.70 -14.88 -40.24
N ALA A 612 -15.60 -15.10 -39.30
CA ALA A 612 -16.90 -15.65 -39.58
C ALA A 612 -17.75 -14.73 -40.50
N GLY A 613 -17.64 -13.41 -40.28
CA GLY A 613 -18.37 -12.39 -41.03
C GLY A 613 -17.52 -11.69 -42.09
N ASN A 614 -17.56 -10.37 -42.07
CA ASN A 614 -16.83 -9.55 -43.05
C ASN A 614 -15.43 -9.19 -42.56
N ALA A 615 -14.45 -9.27 -43.45
CA ALA A 615 -13.11 -8.68 -43.27
C ALA A 615 -12.96 -7.50 -44.23
N SER A 616 -12.68 -6.30 -43.69
CA SER A 616 -12.60 -5.09 -44.51
C SER A 616 -11.28 -4.34 -44.25
N PHE A 617 -10.73 -3.79 -45.34
CA PHE A 617 -9.44 -3.14 -45.34
C PHE A 617 -9.50 -1.79 -46.04
N ASP A 618 -9.21 -0.72 -45.32
CA ASP A 618 -9.07 0.61 -45.89
C ASP A 618 -7.69 0.80 -46.52
N SER A 619 -7.57 1.85 -47.32
CA SER A 619 -6.29 2.19 -47.93
C SER A 619 -5.20 2.35 -46.87
N GLY A 620 -4.06 1.72 -47.10
CA GLY A 620 -2.92 1.77 -46.17
C GLY A 620 -2.91 0.70 -45.08
N SER A 621 -3.91 -0.20 -45.06
CA SER A 621 -3.90 -1.36 -44.19
C SER A 621 -2.65 -2.22 -44.45
N LYS A 622 -2.07 -2.80 -43.41
CA LYS A 622 -0.75 -3.45 -43.50
C LYS A 622 -0.75 -4.89 -42.97
N LEU A 623 0.04 -5.73 -43.64
CA LEU A 623 0.46 -7.05 -43.11
C LEU A 623 1.94 -6.98 -42.80
N ALA A 624 2.30 -7.22 -41.55
CA ALA A 624 3.71 -7.34 -41.10
C ALA A 624 4.04 -8.82 -40.99
N LEU A 625 5.06 -9.26 -41.71
CA LEU A 625 5.43 -10.68 -41.81
C LEU A 625 6.63 -10.98 -40.92
N HIS A 626 6.51 -12.00 -40.09
CA HIS A 626 7.59 -12.55 -39.26
C HIS A 626 7.86 -14.00 -39.64
N PHE A 627 9.10 -14.31 -39.96
CA PHE A 627 9.50 -15.64 -40.40
C PHE A 627 10.33 -16.34 -39.33
N SER A 628 9.91 -17.54 -38.92
CA SER A 628 10.67 -18.35 -37.98
C SER A 628 11.86 -19.05 -38.62
N ASP A 629 11.78 -19.27 -39.93
CA ASP A 629 12.87 -19.90 -40.71
C ASP A 629 13.07 -19.17 -42.04
N LEU A 630 14.30 -18.71 -42.27
CA LEU A 630 14.65 -17.93 -43.46
C LEU A 630 15.06 -18.79 -44.65
N THR A 631 15.19 -20.12 -44.47
CA THR A 631 15.63 -21.00 -45.55
C THR A 631 14.51 -21.67 -46.34
N HIS A 632 13.33 -21.78 -45.75
CA HIS A 632 12.20 -22.48 -46.34
C HIS A 632 10.94 -21.57 -46.50
N THR A 633 11.14 -20.26 -46.58
CA THR A 633 10.00 -19.31 -46.56
C THR A 633 9.30 -19.15 -47.88
N ALA A 634 9.81 -19.66 -48.98
CA ALA A 634 9.13 -19.56 -50.28
C ALA A 634 7.86 -20.39 -50.28
N GLY A 635 6.74 -19.77 -50.59
CA GLY A 635 5.45 -20.47 -50.58
C GLY A 635 4.25 -19.52 -50.66
N THR A 636 3.08 -20.12 -50.68
CA THR A 636 1.80 -19.36 -50.58
C THR A 636 1.12 -19.75 -49.28
N TYR A 637 0.83 -18.78 -48.46
CA TYR A 637 0.23 -18.93 -47.15
C TYR A 637 -1.09 -18.25 -47.09
N THR A 638 -2.15 -18.94 -46.71
CA THR A 638 -3.44 -18.33 -46.42
C THR A 638 -3.35 -17.65 -45.06
N VAL A 639 -3.56 -16.35 -45.01
CA VAL A 639 -3.41 -15.57 -43.76
C VAL A 639 -4.71 -14.99 -43.26
N ILE A 640 -5.70 -14.84 -44.14
CA ILE A 640 -7.06 -14.41 -43.78
C ILE A 640 -8.05 -15.22 -44.58
N GLU A 641 -9.08 -15.74 -43.92
CA GLU A 641 -10.21 -16.39 -44.54
C GLU A 641 -11.48 -15.79 -43.95
N ALA A 642 -12.42 -15.34 -44.78
CA ALA A 642 -13.56 -14.58 -44.30
C ALA A 642 -14.89 -15.00 -45.01
N GLY A 643 -16.01 -14.78 -44.30
CA GLY A 643 -17.32 -14.94 -44.95
C GLY A 643 -17.50 -14.00 -46.13
N SER A 644 -17.00 -12.78 -46.00
CA SER A 644 -16.89 -11.84 -47.12
C SER A 644 -15.65 -10.97 -46.95
N LEU A 645 -15.11 -10.47 -48.07
CA LEU A 645 -13.84 -9.75 -48.05
C LEU A 645 -14.00 -8.45 -48.87
N THR A 646 -13.63 -7.33 -48.26
CA THR A 646 -13.74 -6.01 -48.88
C THR A 646 -12.39 -5.29 -48.80
N GLY A 647 -11.93 -4.70 -49.88
CA GLY A 647 -10.75 -3.85 -49.94
C GLY A 647 -9.43 -4.62 -49.81
N ALA A 648 -9.36 -5.89 -50.19
CA ALA A 648 -8.14 -6.67 -50.14
C ALA A 648 -6.99 -6.03 -50.93
N SER A 649 -7.31 -5.32 -52.04
CA SER A 649 -6.31 -4.61 -52.85
C SER A 649 -5.65 -3.41 -52.13
N ASN A 650 -6.20 -2.99 -51.00
CA ASN A 650 -5.67 -1.85 -50.23
C ASN A 650 -4.54 -2.27 -49.29
N ILE A 651 -4.28 -3.56 -49.15
CA ILE A 651 -3.32 -4.07 -48.18
C ILE A 651 -1.88 -3.87 -48.70
N LEU A 652 -1.05 -3.28 -47.84
CA LEU A 652 0.39 -3.12 -48.10
C LEU A 652 1.14 -4.17 -47.29
N THR A 653 2.06 -4.88 -47.96
CA THR A 653 2.99 -5.74 -47.22
C THR A 653 4.14 -4.85 -46.72
N THR A 654 4.21 -4.65 -45.44
CA THR A 654 5.35 -3.97 -44.83
C THR A 654 6.32 -5.02 -44.34
N GLY A 655 7.52 -4.97 -44.86
CA GLY A 655 8.44 -6.02 -44.57
C GLY A 655 9.77 -5.55 -43.98
N ALA A 656 9.74 -4.95 -42.78
CA ALA A 656 10.99 -4.77 -42.07
C ALA A 656 11.64 -6.13 -41.80
N ASP A 657 10.82 -7.16 -41.71
CA ASP A 657 11.32 -8.52 -41.40
C ASP A 657 11.31 -9.45 -42.61
N VAL A 658 10.90 -9.01 -43.81
CA VAL A 658 11.07 -9.83 -45.02
C VAL A 658 12.55 -9.76 -45.41
N PRO A 659 13.28 -10.85 -45.34
CA PRO A 659 14.69 -10.81 -45.74
C PRO A 659 14.82 -10.36 -47.19
N TRP A 660 15.88 -9.64 -47.50
CA TRP A 660 16.14 -9.14 -48.85
C TRP A 660 16.15 -10.27 -49.91
N LEU A 661 16.24 -11.53 -49.45
CA LEU A 661 16.20 -12.72 -50.30
C LEU A 661 14.79 -13.01 -50.82
N PHE A 662 13.75 -12.41 -50.26
CA PHE A 662 12.36 -12.69 -50.62
C PHE A 662 11.59 -11.42 -51.02
N LYS A 663 10.62 -11.65 -51.88
CA LYS A 663 9.59 -10.64 -52.19
C LYS A 663 8.24 -11.16 -51.68
N SER A 664 7.50 -10.30 -51.08
CA SER A 664 6.16 -10.61 -50.62
C SER A 664 5.15 -9.97 -51.53
N SER A 665 4.04 -10.63 -51.74
CA SER A 665 2.90 -10.08 -52.48
C SER A 665 1.60 -10.61 -51.85
N VAL A 666 0.54 -9.85 -51.98
CA VAL A 666 -0.77 -10.20 -51.51
C VAL A 666 -1.67 -10.49 -52.73
N SER A 667 -2.43 -11.54 -52.63
CA SER A 667 -3.45 -11.87 -53.65
C SER A 667 -4.68 -12.45 -52.96
N THR A 668 -5.80 -12.47 -53.69
CA THR A 668 -6.98 -13.17 -53.21
C THR A 668 -7.10 -14.52 -53.90
N ASN A 669 -7.74 -15.48 -53.25
CA ASN A 669 -8.06 -16.76 -53.89
C ASN A 669 -9.15 -16.59 -54.97
N ALA A 670 -9.42 -17.66 -55.70
CA ALA A 670 -10.38 -17.62 -56.83
C ALA A 670 -11.80 -17.33 -56.36
N ALA A 671 -12.18 -17.69 -55.13
CA ALA A 671 -13.48 -17.43 -54.56
C ALA A 671 -13.62 -15.97 -54.06
N GLY A 672 -12.49 -15.24 -53.93
CA GLY A 672 -12.51 -13.85 -53.44
C GLY A 672 -12.74 -13.68 -51.97
N ASN A 673 -12.58 -14.77 -51.20
CA ASN A 673 -12.88 -14.76 -49.78
C ASN A 673 -11.64 -15.06 -48.87
N ALA A 674 -10.43 -15.18 -49.46
CA ALA A 674 -9.23 -15.42 -48.67
C ALA A 674 -8.07 -14.55 -49.19
N ILE A 675 -7.20 -14.22 -48.29
CA ILE A 675 -5.96 -13.48 -48.60
C ILE A 675 -4.75 -14.42 -48.45
N UNK A 676 -3.90 -14.48 -49.48
CA UNK A 676 -2.76 -15.28 -49.58
C UNK A 676 -1.51 -14.39 -49.56
N UNK A 677 -0.43 -14.62 -48.87
CA UNK A 677 0.81 -14.07 -48.86
C UNK A 677 1.69 -14.86 -49.63
N UNK A 678 2.29 -14.59 -50.53
CA UNK A 678 3.20 -15.19 -51.37
C UNK A 678 4.53 -14.63 -51.03
N UNK A 679 5.34 -15.27 -50.68
CA UNK A 679 6.69 -15.07 -50.50
C UNK A 679 7.36 -15.80 -51.56
N SER A 680 8.13 -15.18 -52.44
CA SER A 680 8.92 -15.74 -53.55
C SER A 680 10.38 -15.29 -53.41
N PRO A 681 11.37 -16.13 -53.82
CA PRO A 681 12.76 -15.69 -53.75
C PRO A 681 12.98 -14.47 -54.68
N SER A 682 13.72 -13.49 -54.17
CA SER A 682 14.18 -12.39 -55.01
C SER A 682 15.25 -12.96 -55.97
N ARG A 683 15.10 -12.75 -57.26
CA ARG A 683 16.13 -13.21 -58.20
C ARG A 683 17.45 -12.49 -57.87
N ALA A 684 18.46 -13.29 -57.58
CA ALA A 684 19.80 -12.75 -57.49
C ALA A 684 20.18 -12.15 -58.84
N ARG A 685 20.62 -10.91 -58.81
CA ARG A 685 21.11 -10.26 -60.04
C ARG A 685 22.26 -11.11 -60.55
N PRO A 686 22.24 -11.61 -61.81
CA PRO A 686 23.35 -12.41 -62.32
C PRO A 686 24.63 -11.58 -62.21
N PRO A 687 25.78 -12.20 -61.89
CA PRO A 687 27.02 -11.45 -61.80
C PRO A 687 27.28 -10.78 -63.17
N GLN A 688 27.48 -9.49 -63.14
CA GLN A 688 27.87 -8.78 -64.36
C GLN A 688 29.27 -9.30 -64.73
N THR A 689 29.34 -10.12 -65.76
CA THR A 689 30.63 -10.46 -66.40
C THR A 689 31.09 -9.19 -67.11
N SER A 690 31.91 -8.44 -66.46
CA SER A 690 32.65 -7.35 -67.09
C SER A 690 33.72 -8.02 -67.99
N ALA A 691 33.49 -8.08 -69.25
CA ALA A 691 34.51 -8.37 -70.21
C ALA A 691 35.51 -7.20 -70.26
N SER A 692 36.57 -7.37 -69.51
CA SER A 692 37.64 -6.37 -69.52
C SER A 692 38.65 -6.78 -70.60
N THR A 693 38.65 -6.11 -71.74
CA THR A 693 39.71 -6.08 -72.67
C THR A 693 40.69 -4.97 -72.31
N GLY A 694 41.65 -5.25 -71.44
CA GLY A 694 42.70 -4.30 -71.07
C GLY A 694 44.10 -4.98 -71.13
N PRO A 695 45.13 -4.25 -71.45
CA PRO A 695 46.47 -4.81 -71.68
C PRO A 695 47.16 -5.25 -70.37
N LYS A 696 48.02 -6.28 -70.50
CA LYS A 696 48.76 -6.90 -69.40
C LYS A 696 49.67 -5.92 -68.66
N PRO A 697 49.74 -5.91 -67.35
CA PRO A 697 50.65 -5.04 -66.60
C PRO A 697 52.09 -5.58 -66.53
N ARG A 698 52.99 -4.63 -66.55
CA ARG A 698 54.41 -4.84 -66.27
C ARG A 698 54.70 -4.98 -64.79
N PRO A 699 55.73 -5.72 -64.37
CA PRO A 699 56.04 -5.92 -62.93
C PRO A 699 56.61 -4.62 -62.32
N MET A 700 56.08 -4.20 -61.19
CA MET A 700 56.56 -3.10 -60.36
C MET A 700 57.36 -3.62 -59.19
N THR A 701 58.49 -2.97 -58.98
CA THR A 701 59.38 -3.16 -57.83
C THR A 701 58.82 -2.59 -56.55
N ARG A 702 59.08 -3.24 -55.46
CA ARG A 702 58.64 -2.96 -54.10
C ARG A 702 59.24 -1.65 -53.58
N SER A 703 58.44 -0.69 -53.20
CA SER A 703 58.89 0.50 -52.50
C SER A 703 58.05 0.57 -51.16
N THR A 704 58.80 0.61 -50.05
CA THR A 704 58.29 0.75 -48.71
C THR A 704 57.93 2.18 -48.41
N LEU A 705 56.64 2.47 -48.11
CA LEU A 705 56.21 3.76 -47.63
C LEU A 705 55.98 3.70 -46.11
N ARG A 706 56.69 4.61 -45.40
CA ARG A 706 56.51 4.85 -43.98
C ARG A 706 55.41 5.88 -43.78
N PHE A 707 54.47 5.56 -42.86
CA PHE A 707 53.46 6.53 -42.44
C PHE A 707 53.98 7.38 -41.30
N ARG A 708 53.78 8.69 -41.42
CA ARG A 708 54.04 9.69 -40.39
C ARG A 708 52.71 10.36 -40.05
N PRO A 709 52.35 10.49 -38.76
CA PRO A 709 51.11 11.19 -38.40
C PRO A 709 51.34 12.70 -38.32
N THR A 710 50.45 13.48 -38.91
CA THR A 710 50.44 14.93 -38.76
C THR A 710 49.20 15.32 -37.97
N SER A 711 49.45 16.01 -36.84
CA SER A 711 48.46 16.70 -36.03
C SER A 711 48.07 18.03 -36.65
N ARG A 712 46.80 18.36 -36.63
CA ARG A 712 46.40 19.79 -36.74
C ARG A 712 45.28 20.11 -35.82
N SER A 713 45.56 21.07 -34.99
CA SER A 713 44.71 21.78 -34.06
C SER A 713 43.81 22.82 -34.77
N ALA A 714 42.65 23.04 -34.22
CA ALA A 714 41.94 24.29 -34.46
C ALA A 714 41.24 24.74 -33.18
N THR A 715 41.69 25.82 -32.68
CA THR A 715 41.19 26.82 -31.75
C THR A 715 39.77 27.26 -32.06
N ALA A 716 38.93 27.83 -31.19
CA ALA A 716 39.09 28.53 -29.97
C ALA A 716 37.75 29.02 -29.40
N SER A 717 37.88 29.49 -28.23
CA SER A 717 37.28 30.61 -27.48
C SER A 717 35.95 30.29 -26.77
N SER A 718 35.98 30.26 -25.54
CA SER A 718 35.90 31.18 -24.38
C SER A 718 34.46 31.47 -24.04
N THR A 719 34.03 31.30 -22.85
CA THR A 719 34.28 32.05 -21.63
C THR A 719 33.86 31.29 -20.37
N SER A 720 34.64 31.43 -19.35
CA SER A 720 34.47 31.06 -17.94
C SER A 720 33.68 32.17 -17.21
N PRO A 721 33.29 32.17 -15.89
CA PRO A 721 33.81 31.30 -14.84
C PRO A 721 32.82 30.90 -13.71
N THR A 722 33.31 30.14 -12.79
CA THR A 722 33.32 30.07 -11.32
C THR A 722 32.24 29.19 -10.72
N ASP A 723 32.37 28.45 -9.67
CA ASP A 723 33.41 28.05 -8.73
C ASP A 723 32.84 27.06 -7.72
N ARG A 724 33.66 26.16 -7.18
CA ARG A 724 33.66 25.48 -5.88
C ARG A 724 33.10 24.07 -5.73
N THR A 725 34.02 23.19 -5.62
CA THR A 725 34.36 22.13 -4.64
C THR A 725 33.30 21.19 -4.09
N SER A 726 33.47 19.87 -4.30
CA SER A 726 33.83 18.97 -3.20
C SER A 726 33.86 17.49 -3.62
N SER A 727 34.90 16.89 -3.24
CA SER A 727 35.35 15.49 -2.97
C SER A 727 34.54 14.32 -3.48
N ALA A 728 35.17 13.52 -4.31
CA ALA A 728 34.79 12.20 -4.73
C ALA A 728 35.35 11.14 -3.78
N ARG A 729 34.56 10.21 -3.33
CA ARG A 729 35.02 8.96 -2.69
C ARG A 729 34.93 7.81 -3.69
N THR A 730 36.04 7.19 -3.90
CA THR A 730 36.22 6.03 -4.78
C THR A 730 35.75 4.75 -4.07
N VAL A 731 34.81 4.03 -4.68
CA VAL A 731 34.44 2.69 -4.23
C VAL A 731 35.20 1.66 -5.08
N ARG A 732 36.00 0.83 -4.45
CA ARG A 732 36.71 -0.27 -5.10
C ARG A 732 35.83 -1.51 -5.17
N CYS A 733 35.69 -2.07 -6.36
CA CYS A 733 35.09 -3.38 -6.59
C CYS A 733 36.11 -4.51 -6.34
N CYS A 734 35.71 -5.54 -5.60
CA CYS A 734 36.46 -6.77 -5.42
C CYS A 734 35.92 -7.89 -6.31
N PRO A 735 36.75 -8.74 -6.88
CA PRO A 735 36.29 -9.83 -7.74
C PRO A 735 35.88 -11.09 -6.97
N ILE A 736 34.90 -11.79 -7.50
CA ILE A 736 34.34 -13.04 -6.98
C ILE A 736 35.13 -14.23 -7.45
N MET A 737 35.53 -15.11 -6.50
CA MET A 737 36.11 -16.41 -6.83
C MET A 737 35.04 -17.52 -6.70
N PRO A 738 35.11 -18.58 -7.56
CA PRO A 738 34.12 -19.66 -7.50
C PRO A 738 34.45 -20.71 -6.44
N ALA A 739 33.40 -21.21 -5.79
CA ALA A 739 33.49 -22.22 -4.75
C ALA A 739 33.52 -23.64 -5.32
N ALA A 740 34.34 -24.49 -4.72
CA ALA A 740 34.51 -25.88 -5.12
C ALA A 740 33.44 -26.80 -4.51
N ARG A 741 32.99 -27.75 -5.30
CA ARG A 741 32.11 -28.86 -4.93
C ARG A 741 32.75 -29.80 -3.91
N SER A 742 32.01 -30.18 -2.91
CA SER A 742 32.35 -31.32 -2.08
C SER A 742 31.10 -32.20 -1.94
N THR A 743 31.25 -33.45 -2.32
CA THR A 743 30.30 -34.55 -2.19
C THR A 743 30.30 -35.11 -0.77
N ARG A 744 29.14 -35.21 -0.17
CA ARG A 744 28.58 -36.32 0.63
C ARG A 744 27.25 -35.92 1.20
#